data_712d0db8ef50950f43c3261a86682002
#
_entry.id   712d0db8ef50950f43c3261a86682002
#
_cell.length_a   1.000
_cell.length_b   1.000
_cell.length_c   1.000
_cell.angle_alpha   90.00
_cell.angle_beta   90.00
_cell.angle_gamma   90.00
#
_symmetry.space_group_name_H-M   'P 1'
#
loop_
_entity.id
_entity.type
_entity.pdbx_description
1 polymer ?
#
loop_
_entity_poly.entity_id
_entity_poly.type
_entity_poly.pdbx_seq_one_letter_code
_entity_poly.pdbx_strand_id
1 'polypeptide(L)'
;MKPQIRKVAVLGSGVMGSRIACHFAGIGIPVLLLDIASPDAKDASSTEKNKLVNTALQNAIKSNPSPVYTKDVVKKITTGNFDEDLAKISSCDWIVEVVVERLDIKQQLFEKVELHRKPGTLITSNTSGIPIHMMAAGRSEDFQRHFCGAHFFNPPRYLRLLEIIPTAKTEQWVVDFLMQYGDLYLGKTTVLCKDTPGFIANRIGIFGIMSLLGTMEKMEMTVDEIDALTGPIIGRPKSATFRTADVVGIDTMIHVAKGLYDNCPNDEAREQFKIPAWLQKIGENKWLGDKTGQGFFKKTKNAAGEKEILTLDLKTMEYGPRKKPKYAALDAAKPIDDLSTRLKMLMASPDKAGDFYRHFHYNLFAYISNRVPEISNHLFSIDDAMMAGFGWEIGAFESWDLFGVEKCLTEMKKAGYAVAPWVDEMLEKGHTTFFTVKDGKRFAYSPISKELESVYAKGQEHAFIVMKNFSGQTVWKNSACRTYHLGDDVLGLEWYTKMGSIGGEVLEGIQKSIGLAEEKYKGVVIANEGNNFSAGANVGMIFMLAIEQEYDEMDMAVRMFQNTMMRARYSSVPVVVAPHALTLGGACELSLHVDKVCAAAETYIGLVELGIGVIPGGGGTKEFVLRAADEMHEDEPETITLKNRFIAIATAKVATSAHEAYGLGILRKGRDEVVMNMSRRISEGKRSVIEMYDSGYVMPQQRSDIKVLGRTGLGALYAGIHVMKEGGYATEHDALVAKKLAYVMCGGDLSEPTLVSEQYLLDLEREAFLSLCGEKKTLERIQSVLKSGRPIRN
;
A
#
# COMPACT_ATOMS: atom_id res chain seq x y z
N MET A 1 -20.83 -7.66 25.03
CA MET A 1 -19.43 -7.14 25.08
C MET A 1 -18.79 -7.55 23.77
N LYS A 2 -18.11 -6.63 23.06
CA LYS A 2 -17.44 -7.01 21.81
C LYS A 2 -16.35 -8.05 22.11
N PRO A 3 -16.22 -9.14 21.30
CA PRO A 3 -15.17 -10.13 21.53
C PRO A 3 -13.79 -9.47 21.44
N GLN A 4 -12.89 -9.86 22.33
CA GLN A 4 -11.51 -9.38 22.35
C GLN A 4 -10.60 -10.52 21.88
N ILE A 5 -9.87 -10.31 20.79
CA ILE A 5 -8.91 -11.28 20.29
C ILE A 5 -7.58 -11.08 21.03
N ARG A 6 -7.19 -12.06 21.81
CA ARG A 6 -5.95 -12.10 22.58
C ARG A 6 -4.94 -13.09 21.99
N LYS A 7 -5.43 -14.12 21.29
CA LYS A 7 -4.62 -15.15 20.67
C LYS A 7 -5.34 -15.76 19.48
N VAL A 8 -4.61 -16.00 18.42
CA VAL A 8 -5.12 -16.59 17.17
C VAL A 8 -4.42 -17.92 16.92
N ALA A 9 -5.16 -18.95 16.47
CA ALA A 9 -4.60 -20.15 15.89
C ALA A 9 -4.70 -20.07 14.37
N VAL A 10 -3.62 -20.40 13.65
CA VAL A 10 -3.59 -20.55 12.20
C VAL A 10 -3.28 -22.01 11.89
N LEU A 11 -4.19 -22.69 11.21
CA LEU A 11 -4.12 -24.12 10.89
C LEU A 11 -3.74 -24.31 9.43
N GLY A 12 -2.52 -24.75 9.19
CA GLY A 12 -1.85 -24.84 7.91
C GLY A 12 -0.76 -23.77 7.77
N SER A 13 0.48 -24.19 7.50
CA SER A 13 1.65 -23.31 7.39
C SER A 13 2.11 -23.08 5.94
N GLY A 14 1.27 -23.39 4.97
CA GLY A 14 1.54 -23.09 3.56
C GLY A 14 1.82 -21.60 3.32
N VAL A 15 1.96 -21.21 2.06
CA VAL A 15 2.30 -19.82 1.66
C VAL A 15 1.39 -18.78 2.32
N MET A 16 0.06 -19.05 2.38
CA MET A 16 -0.88 -18.12 3.01
C MET A 16 -0.85 -18.20 4.53
N GLY A 17 -0.86 -19.41 5.12
CA GLY A 17 -0.94 -19.56 6.56
C GLY A 17 0.24 -18.95 7.31
N SER A 18 1.47 -19.18 6.86
CA SER A 18 2.66 -18.55 7.46
C SER A 18 2.62 -17.01 7.36
N ARG A 19 2.11 -16.45 6.25
CA ARG A 19 2.01 -15.00 6.06
C ARG A 19 0.85 -14.38 6.84
N ILE A 20 -0.29 -15.08 6.99
CA ILE A 20 -1.40 -14.67 7.86
C ILE A 20 -0.93 -14.67 9.32
N ALA A 21 -0.19 -15.72 9.76
CA ALA A 21 0.40 -15.76 11.09
C ALA A 21 1.35 -14.56 11.34
N CYS A 22 2.21 -14.23 10.36
CA CYS A 22 3.06 -13.04 10.42
C CYS A 22 2.25 -11.74 10.50
N HIS A 23 1.13 -11.64 9.79
CA HIS A 23 0.30 -10.45 9.79
C HIS A 23 -0.37 -10.22 11.16
N PHE A 24 -0.95 -11.26 11.78
CA PHE A 24 -1.47 -11.17 13.15
C PHE A 24 -0.38 -10.86 14.18
N ALA A 25 0.79 -11.49 14.07
CA ALA A 25 1.92 -11.17 14.94
C ALA A 25 2.37 -9.70 14.77
N GLY A 26 2.30 -9.18 13.53
CA GLY A 26 2.64 -7.80 13.18
C GLY A 26 1.78 -6.75 13.89
N ILE A 27 0.54 -7.06 14.20
CA ILE A 27 -0.36 -6.21 14.99
C ILE A 27 -0.31 -6.50 16.50
N GLY A 28 0.67 -7.29 16.95
CA GLY A 28 0.91 -7.56 18.35
C GLY A 28 0.18 -8.78 18.93
N ILE A 29 -0.60 -9.53 18.15
CA ILE A 29 -1.36 -10.68 18.60
C ILE A 29 -0.48 -11.94 18.65
N PRO A 30 -0.42 -12.68 19.77
CA PRO A 30 0.19 -14.01 19.85
C PRO A 30 -0.50 -15.01 18.91
N VAL A 31 0.30 -15.78 18.17
CA VAL A 31 -0.20 -16.73 17.18
C VAL A 31 0.30 -18.13 17.48
N LEU A 32 -0.59 -19.12 17.40
CA LEU A 32 -0.30 -20.54 17.36
C LEU A 32 -0.40 -21.01 15.90
N LEU A 33 0.72 -21.29 15.26
CA LEU A 33 0.79 -21.78 13.89
C LEU A 33 0.99 -23.29 13.90
N LEU A 34 0.00 -24.06 13.42
CA LEU A 34 0.01 -25.51 13.40
C LEU A 34 -0.07 -26.05 11.96
N ASP A 35 0.59 -27.20 11.74
CA ASP A 35 0.50 -27.97 10.49
C ASP A 35 0.53 -29.47 10.78
N ILE A 36 0.44 -30.29 9.76
CA ILE A 36 0.71 -31.73 9.89
C ILE A 36 2.14 -31.97 10.40
N ALA A 37 2.34 -33.03 11.17
CA ALA A 37 3.68 -33.47 11.50
C ALA A 37 4.45 -33.83 10.22
N SER A 38 5.78 -33.59 10.22
CA SER A 38 6.62 -33.93 9.07
C SER A 38 6.47 -35.43 8.73
N PRO A 39 6.18 -35.80 7.48
CA PRO A 39 5.83 -37.18 7.12
C PRO A 39 6.89 -38.23 7.51
N ASP A 40 8.16 -37.83 7.50
CA ASP A 40 9.30 -38.69 7.79
C ASP A 40 9.64 -38.81 9.29
N ALA A 41 8.83 -38.16 10.16
CA ALA A 41 9.17 -37.99 11.58
C ALA A 41 8.17 -38.64 12.55
N LYS A 42 7.49 -39.75 12.16
CA LYS A 42 6.40 -40.35 12.97
C LYS A 42 6.81 -40.70 14.42
N ASP A 43 8.03 -41.20 14.63
CA ASP A 43 8.55 -41.61 15.94
C ASP A 43 9.68 -40.69 16.44
N ALA A 44 9.81 -39.50 15.84
CA ALA A 44 10.91 -38.58 16.12
C ALA A 44 10.57 -37.56 17.20
N SER A 45 11.53 -36.69 17.56
CA SER A 45 11.35 -35.62 18.53
C SER A 45 10.33 -34.59 18.03
N SER A 46 9.71 -33.83 18.94
CA SER A 46 8.80 -32.73 18.57
C SER A 46 9.47 -31.71 17.63
N THR A 47 10.76 -31.50 17.75
CA THR A 47 11.54 -30.61 16.85
C THR A 47 11.51 -31.12 15.41
N GLU A 48 11.67 -32.41 15.20
CA GLU A 48 11.65 -33.04 13.87
C GLU A 48 10.23 -33.09 13.31
N LYS A 49 9.22 -33.38 14.15
CA LYS A 49 7.79 -33.32 13.78
C LYS A 49 7.40 -31.92 13.30
N ASN A 50 7.92 -30.88 13.94
CA ASN A 50 7.64 -29.47 13.62
C ASN A 50 8.54 -28.90 12.50
N LYS A 51 9.40 -29.70 11.86
CA LYS A 51 10.31 -29.25 10.80
C LYS A 51 9.57 -28.58 9.64
N LEU A 52 8.42 -29.12 9.23
CA LEU A 52 7.62 -28.57 8.14
C LEU A 52 7.14 -27.15 8.46
N VAL A 53 6.44 -26.96 9.58
CA VAL A 53 5.91 -25.65 9.99
C VAL A 53 7.02 -24.63 10.24
N ASN A 54 8.15 -25.05 10.85
CA ASN A 54 9.29 -24.18 11.11
C ASN A 54 9.96 -23.73 9.82
N THR A 55 10.15 -24.64 8.86
CA THR A 55 10.73 -24.31 7.54
C THR A 55 9.84 -23.35 6.76
N ALA A 56 8.52 -23.59 6.75
CA ALA A 56 7.56 -22.73 6.10
C ALA A 56 7.56 -21.30 6.67
N LEU A 57 7.55 -21.17 7.99
CA LEU A 57 7.63 -19.87 8.67
C LEU A 57 8.97 -19.17 8.35
N GLN A 58 10.10 -19.86 8.41
CA GLN A 58 11.41 -19.28 8.08
C GLN A 58 11.47 -18.79 6.63
N ASN A 59 10.93 -19.57 5.69
CA ASN A 59 10.85 -19.17 4.29
C ASN A 59 9.97 -17.93 4.09
N ALA A 60 8.84 -17.84 4.80
CA ALA A 60 8.00 -16.67 4.77
C ALA A 60 8.74 -15.42 5.28
N ILE A 61 9.42 -15.50 6.42
CA ILE A 61 10.17 -14.38 7.02
C ILE A 61 11.30 -13.90 6.10
N LYS A 62 11.96 -14.80 5.39
CA LYS A 62 13.05 -14.49 4.45
C LYS A 62 12.53 -13.98 3.09
N SER A 63 11.24 -14.07 2.83
CA SER A 63 10.69 -13.66 1.54
C SER A 63 10.80 -12.15 1.31
N ASN A 64 10.88 -11.76 0.04
CA ASN A 64 10.79 -10.37 -0.39
C ASN A 64 9.56 -10.23 -1.29
N PRO A 65 8.60 -9.38 -0.93
CA PRO A 65 8.58 -8.47 0.22
C PRO A 65 8.36 -9.18 1.57
N SER A 66 8.84 -8.56 2.66
CA SER A 66 8.75 -9.09 4.02
C SER A 66 7.30 -9.19 4.52
N PRO A 67 6.86 -10.30 5.11
CA PRO A 67 5.50 -10.44 5.66
C PRO A 67 5.30 -9.74 7.01
N VAL A 68 6.37 -9.24 7.65
CA VAL A 68 6.33 -8.59 8.97
C VAL A 68 6.73 -7.12 8.89
N TYR A 69 6.14 -6.30 9.77
CA TYR A 69 6.47 -4.87 9.87
C TYR A 69 7.83 -4.64 10.54
N THR A 70 8.16 -5.44 11.56
CA THR A 70 9.45 -5.47 12.25
C THR A 70 9.84 -6.92 12.55
N LYS A 71 11.14 -7.20 12.67
CA LYS A 71 11.62 -8.59 12.84
C LYS A 71 11.31 -9.21 14.20
N ASP A 72 11.18 -8.41 15.23
CA ASP A 72 10.93 -8.83 16.61
C ASP A 72 9.56 -9.45 16.82
N VAL A 73 8.56 -9.09 16.01
CA VAL A 73 7.19 -9.63 16.13
C VAL A 73 7.10 -11.13 15.89
N VAL A 74 8.07 -11.72 15.20
CA VAL A 74 8.14 -13.17 14.95
C VAL A 74 8.17 -13.98 16.26
N LYS A 75 8.70 -13.42 17.33
CA LYS A 75 8.70 -14.03 18.67
C LYS A 75 7.31 -14.29 19.24
N LYS A 76 6.28 -13.67 18.66
CA LYS A 76 4.87 -13.89 19.05
C LYS A 76 4.25 -15.11 18.37
N ILE A 77 4.97 -15.77 17.44
CA ILE A 77 4.48 -16.95 16.73
C ILE A 77 5.08 -18.20 17.40
N THR A 78 4.19 -19.04 17.94
CA THR A 78 4.53 -20.38 18.45
C THR A 78 4.13 -21.40 17.39
N THR A 79 5.05 -22.29 17.02
CA THR A 79 4.80 -23.34 16.03
C THR A 79 4.50 -24.68 16.71
N GLY A 80 3.79 -25.56 16.03
CA GLY A 80 3.48 -26.92 16.50
C GLY A 80 2.86 -27.78 15.40
N ASN A 81 2.41 -28.97 15.77
CA ASN A 81 1.78 -29.90 14.83
C ASN A 81 0.38 -30.34 15.32
N PHE A 82 -0.45 -30.86 14.38
CA PHE A 82 -1.81 -31.28 14.70
C PHE A 82 -1.88 -32.47 15.64
N ASP A 83 -0.87 -33.32 15.69
CA ASP A 83 -0.91 -34.55 16.47
C ASP A 83 -0.65 -34.28 17.96
N GLU A 84 0.24 -33.32 18.29
CA GLU A 84 0.68 -33.03 19.66
C GLU A 84 0.08 -31.73 20.21
N ASP A 85 -0.21 -30.77 19.34
CA ASP A 85 -0.47 -29.40 19.75
C ASP A 85 -1.90 -28.90 19.46
N LEU A 86 -2.74 -29.68 18.76
CA LEU A 86 -4.07 -29.22 18.36
C LEU A 86 -4.95 -28.83 19.55
N ALA A 87 -4.84 -29.55 20.68
CA ALA A 87 -5.58 -29.22 21.90
C ALA A 87 -5.29 -27.78 22.42
N LYS A 88 -4.15 -27.18 22.06
CA LYS A 88 -3.79 -25.81 22.48
C LYS A 88 -4.67 -24.73 21.84
N ILE A 89 -5.46 -25.05 20.79
CA ILE A 89 -6.44 -24.12 20.20
C ILE A 89 -7.51 -23.71 21.19
N SER A 90 -7.74 -24.49 22.25
CA SER A 90 -8.64 -24.15 23.35
C SER A 90 -8.29 -22.82 24.04
N SER A 91 -7.05 -22.36 23.91
CA SER A 91 -6.59 -21.07 24.43
C SER A 91 -6.72 -19.90 23.44
N CYS A 92 -7.24 -20.15 22.24
CA CYS A 92 -7.35 -19.16 21.19
C CYS A 92 -8.77 -18.62 21.08
N ASP A 93 -8.90 -17.33 20.74
CA ASP A 93 -10.19 -16.64 20.57
C ASP A 93 -10.68 -16.72 19.12
N TRP A 94 -9.74 -16.92 18.17
CA TRP A 94 -10.01 -17.04 16.75
C TRP A 94 -9.15 -18.12 16.13
N ILE A 95 -9.76 -19.02 15.35
CA ILE A 95 -9.10 -20.09 14.60
C ILE A 95 -9.26 -19.80 13.12
N VAL A 96 -8.16 -19.69 12.39
CA VAL A 96 -8.10 -19.45 10.93
C VAL A 96 -7.61 -20.72 10.26
N GLU A 97 -8.46 -21.36 9.46
CA GLU A 97 -8.11 -22.55 8.66
C GLU A 97 -7.50 -22.11 7.32
N VAL A 98 -6.33 -22.67 6.99
CA VAL A 98 -5.53 -22.34 5.78
C VAL A 98 -4.86 -23.60 5.20
N VAL A 99 -5.48 -24.79 5.34
CA VAL A 99 -4.95 -26.04 4.77
C VAL A 99 -5.26 -26.15 3.27
N VAL A 100 -4.81 -27.23 2.65
CA VAL A 100 -5.02 -27.49 1.21
C VAL A 100 -6.47 -27.36 0.80
N GLU A 101 -6.70 -26.94 -0.47
CA GLU A 101 -8.04 -26.62 -1.01
C GLU A 101 -8.78 -27.92 -1.40
N ARG A 102 -9.13 -28.71 -0.38
CA ARG A 102 -9.87 -29.97 -0.48
C ARG A 102 -10.92 -30.05 0.61
N LEU A 103 -12.18 -30.20 0.22
CA LEU A 103 -13.33 -30.21 1.12
C LEU A 103 -13.24 -31.31 2.17
N ASP A 104 -12.89 -32.55 1.76
CA ASP A 104 -12.75 -33.70 2.64
C ASP A 104 -11.71 -33.48 3.75
N ILE A 105 -10.56 -32.88 3.41
CA ILE A 105 -9.48 -32.58 4.37
C ILE A 105 -9.93 -31.49 5.35
N LYS A 106 -10.59 -30.42 4.84
CA LYS A 106 -11.09 -29.33 5.67
C LYS A 106 -12.16 -29.84 6.65
N GLN A 107 -13.09 -30.68 6.20
CA GLN A 107 -14.12 -31.28 7.07
C GLN A 107 -13.50 -32.15 8.18
N GLN A 108 -12.54 -33.03 7.85
CA GLN A 108 -11.81 -33.83 8.85
C GLN A 108 -11.05 -32.97 9.86
N LEU A 109 -10.45 -31.86 9.41
CA LEU A 109 -9.79 -30.92 10.33
C LEU A 109 -10.81 -30.26 11.26
N PHE A 110 -11.95 -29.81 10.74
CA PHE A 110 -12.98 -29.16 11.55
C PHE A 110 -13.63 -30.13 12.56
N GLU A 111 -13.70 -31.42 12.28
CA GLU A 111 -14.08 -32.44 13.30
C GLU A 111 -13.12 -32.40 14.49
N LYS A 112 -11.83 -32.41 14.22
CA LYS A 112 -10.80 -32.33 15.28
C LYS A 112 -10.81 -30.99 16.00
N VAL A 113 -11.00 -29.87 15.27
CA VAL A 113 -11.12 -28.52 15.84
C VAL A 113 -12.29 -28.45 16.80
N GLU A 114 -13.43 -29.03 16.45
CA GLU A 114 -14.63 -29.01 17.27
C GLU A 114 -14.46 -29.72 18.60
N LEU A 115 -13.64 -30.77 18.66
CA LEU A 115 -13.33 -31.49 19.89
C LEU A 115 -12.49 -30.67 20.90
N HIS A 116 -11.72 -29.69 20.43
CA HIS A 116 -10.75 -28.98 21.23
C HIS A 116 -11.05 -27.48 21.42
N ARG A 117 -11.82 -26.86 20.52
CA ARG A 117 -12.16 -25.43 20.67
C ARG A 117 -13.09 -25.18 21.85
N LYS A 118 -13.08 -23.96 22.37
CA LYS A 118 -14.11 -23.54 23.32
C LYS A 118 -15.42 -23.18 22.58
N PRO A 119 -16.59 -23.39 23.17
CA PRO A 119 -17.84 -22.82 22.65
C PRO A 119 -17.70 -21.30 22.46
N GLY A 120 -18.26 -20.76 21.39
CA GLY A 120 -18.19 -19.34 21.04
C GLY A 120 -16.86 -18.87 20.42
N THR A 121 -15.87 -19.77 20.23
CA THR A 121 -14.63 -19.43 19.51
C THR A 121 -14.95 -19.10 18.06
N LEU A 122 -14.45 -17.98 17.57
CA LEU A 122 -14.54 -17.57 16.18
C LEU A 122 -13.73 -18.52 15.28
N ILE A 123 -14.33 -19.02 14.21
CA ILE A 123 -13.69 -19.92 13.25
C ILE A 123 -13.85 -19.36 11.86
N THR A 124 -12.75 -19.26 11.11
CA THR A 124 -12.79 -18.84 9.71
C THR A 124 -11.99 -19.77 8.81
N SER A 125 -12.41 -19.88 7.54
CA SER A 125 -11.62 -20.54 6.49
C SER A 125 -11.11 -19.50 5.50
N ASN A 126 -9.86 -19.66 5.08
CA ASN A 126 -9.25 -18.86 4.02
C ASN A 126 -9.37 -19.54 2.64
N THR A 127 -10.39 -20.38 2.45
CA THR A 127 -10.67 -20.98 1.14
C THR A 127 -10.86 -19.90 0.07
N SER A 128 -10.46 -20.20 -1.15
CA SER A 128 -10.62 -19.29 -2.30
C SER A 128 -11.79 -19.65 -3.21
N GLY A 129 -12.44 -20.80 -3.01
CA GLY A 129 -13.49 -21.24 -3.93
C GLY A 129 -14.41 -22.34 -3.43
N ILE A 130 -14.06 -23.06 -2.36
CA ILE A 130 -14.95 -24.06 -1.77
C ILE A 130 -16.11 -23.33 -1.07
N PRO A 131 -17.39 -23.69 -1.34
CA PRO A 131 -18.52 -23.08 -0.66
C PRO A 131 -18.45 -23.23 0.86
N ILE A 132 -18.60 -22.11 1.56
CA ILE A 132 -18.40 -22.02 3.01
C ILE A 132 -19.38 -22.93 3.77
N HIS A 133 -20.66 -22.95 3.34
CA HIS A 133 -21.69 -23.79 3.95
C HIS A 133 -21.36 -25.29 3.89
N MET A 134 -20.68 -25.77 2.83
CA MET A 134 -20.30 -27.18 2.70
C MET A 134 -19.23 -27.60 3.71
N MET A 135 -18.33 -26.69 4.08
CA MET A 135 -17.29 -26.97 5.07
C MET A 135 -17.87 -27.08 6.50
N ALA A 136 -18.92 -26.31 6.80
CA ALA A 136 -19.60 -26.34 8.09
C ALA A 136 -20.68 -27.43 8.21
N ALA A 137 -20.96 -28.16 7.11
CA ALA A 137 -21.99 -29.21 7.12
C ALA A 137 -21.66 -30.29 8.14
N GLY A 138 -22.69 -30.71 8.92
CA GLY A 138 -22.53 -31.75 9.94
C GLY A 138 -21.82 -31.30 11.23
N ARG A 139 -21.42 -30.05 11.36
CA ARG A 139 -20.87 -29.48 12.60
C ARG A 139 -21.99 -29.05 13.56
N SER A 140 -21.64 -28.87 14.83
CA SER A 140 -22.59 -28.41 15.85
C SER A 140 -23.19 -27.04 15.50
N GLU A 141 -24.34 -26.74 16.08
CA GLU A 141 -24.99 -25.43 15.89
C GLU A 141 -24.08 -24.29 16.34
N ASP A 142 -23.38 -24.45 17.48
CA ASP A 142 -22.42 -23.44 17.96
C ASP A 142 -21.27 -23.23 16.95
N PHE A 143 -20.73 -24.29 16.36
CA PHE A 143 -19.72 -24.17 15.31
C PHE A 143 -20.26 -23.36 14.13
N GLN A 144 -21.42 -23.72 13.59
CA GLN A 144 -21.98 -23.08 12.41
C GLN A 144 -22.33 -21.60 12.64
N ARG A 145 -22.79 -21.24 13.85
CA ARG A 145 -23.07 -19.84 14.22
C ARG A 145 -21.83 -18.96 14.31
N HIS A 146 -20.66 -19.54 14.62
CA HIS A 146 -19.38 -18.81 14.75
C HIS A 146 -18.44 -19.04 13.57
N PHE A 147 -18.91 -19.68 12.51
CA PHE A 147 -18.12 -20.00 11.31
C PHE A 147 -18.41 -19.03 10.16
N CYS A 148 -17.33 -18.56 9.49
CA CYS A 148 -17.40 -17.64 8.36
C CYS A 148 -16.22 -17.88 7.40
N GLY A 149 -16.36 -17.56 6.14
CA GLY A 149 -15.21 -17.36 5.25
C GLY A 149 -14.50 -16.04 5.55
N ALA A 150 -13.17 -16.07 5.58
CA ALA A 150 -12.33 -14.88 5.69
C ALA A 150 -11.15 -15.02 4.74
N HIS A 151 -11.37 -14.59 3.50
CA HIS A 151 -10.44 -14.81 2.40
C HIS A 151 -9.44 -13.65 2.26
N PHE A 152 -8.19 -13.91 2.67
CA PHE A 152 -7.05 -13.00 2.51
C PHE A 152 -6.42 -13.17 1.15
N PHE A 153 -5.86 -12.10 0.62
CA PHE A 153 -5.09 -12.09 -0.63
C PHE A 153 -3.58 -12.10 -0.39
N ASN A 154 -2.84 -12.74 -1.29
CA ASN A 154 -1.39 -12.91 -1.18
C ASN A 154 -0.61 -11.75 -1.85
N PRO A 155 0.28 -11.06 -1.14
CA PRO A 155 0.67 -11.24 0.26
C PRO A 155 -0.27 -10.51 1.24
N PRO A 156 -0.69 -11.12 2.36
CA PRO A 156 -1.66 -10.51 3.28
C PRO A 156 -1.27 -9.14 3.83
N ARG A 157 0.00 -8.86 4.05
CA ARG A 157 0.48 -7.54 4.49
C ARG A 157 0.19 -6.45 3.46
N TYR A 158 0.37 -6.72 2.16
CA TYR A 158 0.36 -5.71 1.10
C TYR A 158 -0.97 -5.62 0.35
N LEU A 159 -1.61 -6.75 0.07
CA LEU A 159 -2.94 -6.75 -0.53
C LEU A 159 -4.00 -6.49 0.54
N ARG A 160 -4.73 -5.40 0.34
CA ARG A 160 -5.63 -4.86 1.37
C ARG A 160 -6.98 -5.57 1.44
N LEU A 161 -7.36 -6.36 0.44
CA LEU A 161 -8.65 -7.04 0.41
C LEU A 161 -8.75 -8.12 1.50
N LEU A 162 -9.89 -8.12 2.17
CA LEU A 162 -10.37 -9.22 3.00
C LEU A 162 -11.85 -9.45 2.70
N GLU A 163 -12.15 -10.51 2.00
CA GLU A 163 -13.53 -10.93 1.74
C GLU A 163 -14.09 -11.65 2.95
N ILE A 164 -15.28 -11.26 3.39
CA ILE A 164 -16.03 -11.90 4.49
C ILE A 164 -17.24 -12.58 3.89
N ILE A 165 -17.31 -13.91 4.05
CA ILE A 165 -18.29 -14.75 3.40
C ILE A 165 -19.08 -15.53 4.45
N PRO A 166 -20.23 -15.00 4.96
CA PRO A 166 -21.08 -15.69 5.91
C PRO A 166 -21.88 -16.81 5.24
N THR A 167 -22.23 -17.82 6.03
CA THR A 167 -23.28 -18.78 5.70
C THR A 167 -24.64 -18.27 6.17
N ALA A 168 -25.72 -18.93 5.80
CA ALA A 168 -27.06 -18.62 6.30
C ALA A 168 -27.20 -18.82 7.83
N LYS A 169 -26.26 -19.52 8.47
CA LYS A 169 -26.26 -19.80 9.91
C LYS A 169 -25.28 -18.94 10.69
N THR A 170 -24.38 -18.24 10.02
CA THR A 170 -23.41 -17.34 10.65
C THR A 170 -24.15 -16.21 11.38
N GLU A 171 -23.85 -15.99 12.64
CA GLU A 171 -24.44 -14.88 13.39
C GLU A 171 -23.99 -13.52 12.87
N GLN A 172 -24.91 -12.56 12.83
CA GLN A 172 -24.63 -11.22 12.31
C GLN A 172 -23.49 -10.53 13.05
N TRP A 173 -23.39 -10.71 14.38
CA TRP A 173 -22.29 -10.11 15.13
C TRP A 173 -20.91 -10.63 14.72
N VAL A 174 -20.80 -11.88 14.23
CA VAL A 174 -19.56 -12.45 13.68
C VAL A 174 -19.15 -11.70 12.42
N VAL A 175 -20.09 -11.45 11.53
CA VAL A 175 -19.88 -10.66 10.30
C VAL A 175 -19.44 -9.25 10.66
N ASP A 176 -20.20 -8.56 11.50
CA ASP A 176 -19.92 -7.18 11.90
C ASP A 176 -18.54 -7.08 12.60
N PHE A 177 -18.21 -8.06 13.42
CA PHE A 177 -16.92 -8.14 14.11
C PHE A 177 -15.77 -8.31 13.11
N LEU A 178 -15.88 -9.27 12.18
CA LEU A 178 -14.83 -9.53 11.16
C LEU A 178 -14.64 -8.33 10.24
N MET A 179 -15.73 -7.70 9.81
CA MET A 179 -15.68 -6.47 8.99
C MET A 179 -14.94 -5.36 9.75
N GLN A 180 -15.29 -5.10 11.01
CA GLN A 180 -14.67 -4.06 11.82
C GLN A 180 -13.22 -4.41 12.22
N TYR A 181 -12.95 -5.67 12.62
CA TYR A 181 -11.61 -6.09 13.02
C TYR A 181 -10.64 -6.07 11.84
N GLY A 182 -11.11 -6.54 10.70
CA GLY A 182 -10.34 -6.49 9.44
C GLY A 182 -9.93 -5.06 9.08
N ASP A 183 -10.87 -4.12 9.17
CA ASP A 183 -10.63 -2.71 8.89
C ASP A 183 -9.66 -2.07 9.91
N LEU A 184 -10.03 -2.07 11.19
CA LEU A 184 -9.31 -1.30 12.22
C LEU A 184 -7.95 -1.89 12.60
N TYR A 185 -7.88 -3.22 12.76
CA TYR A 185 -6.69 -3.88 13.29
C TYR A 185 -5.82 -4.53 12.22
N LEU A 186 -6.43 -5.15 11.19
CA LEU A 186 -5.68 -5.80 10.12
C LEU A 186 -5.40 -4.86 8.94
N GLY A 187 -5.91 -3.63 8.95
CA GLY A 187 -5.67 -2.64 7.90
C GLY A 187 -6.26 -3.03 6.55
N LYS A 188 -7.38 -3.77 6.56
CA LYS A 188 -8.02 -4.30 5.36
C LYS A 188 -9.17 -3.44 4.87
N THR A 189 -9.36 -3.46 3.56
CA THR A 189 -10.64 -3.16 2.93
C THR A 189 -11.49 -4.42 3.04
N THR A 190 -12.42 -4.43 3.98
CA THR A 190 -13.31 -5.57 4.21
C THR A 190 -14.51 -5.48 3.29
N VAL A 191 -14.82 -6.57 2.61
CA VAL A 191 -15.91 -6.66 1.64
C VAL A 191 -16.81 -7.83 1.99
N LEU A 192 -18.12 -7.56 2.08
CA LEU A 192 -19.12 -8.59 2.35
C LEU A 192 -19.49 -9.29 1.05
N CYS A 193 -19.24 -10.60 0.99
CA CYS A 193 -19.51 -11.45 -0.16
C CYS A 193 -20.62 -12.46 0.15
N LYS A 194 -21.34 -12.89 -0.86
CA LYS A 194 -22.18 -14.09 -0.77
C LYS A 194 -21.35 -15.35 -0.95
N ASP A 195 -21.85 -16.46 -0.39
CA ASP A 195 -21.23 -17.79 -0.51
C ASP A 195 -21.46 -18.39 -1.91
N THR A 196 -20.78 -17.81 -2.90
CA THR A 196 -20.86 -18.15 -4.33
C THR A 196 -19.48 -18.49 -4.88
N PRO A 197 -19.36 -19.31 -5.94
CA PRO A 197 -18.07 -19.71 -6.49
C PRO A 197 -17.19 -18.50 -6.87
N GLY A 198 -15.96 -18.46 -6.31
CA GLY A 198 -14.99 -17.41 -6.55
C GLY A 198 -15.30 -16.08 -5.85
N PHE A 199 -16.32 -16.01 -5.01
CA PHE A 199 -16.77 -14.84 -4.26
C PHE A 199 -16.91 -13.60 -5.14
N ILE A 200 -16.25 -12.48 -4.81
CA ILE A 200 -16.26 -11.28 -5.66
C ILE A 200 -14.98 -11.18 -6.48
N ALA A 201 -13.82 -11.09 -5.81
CA ALA A 201 -12.58 -10.71 -6.48
C ALA A 201 -12.11 -11.76 -7.49
N ASN A 202 -12.11 -13.05 -7.14
CA ASN A 202 -11.75 -14.10 -8.07
C ASN A 202 -12.78 -14.23 -9.21
N ARG A 203 -14.08 -14.09 -8.91
CA ARG A 203 -15.12 -14.13 -9.94
C ARG A 203 -14.91 -13.06 -11.01
N ILE A 204 -14.79 -11.80 -10.59
CA ILE A 204 -14.63 -10.65 -11.51
C ILE A 204 -13.23 -10.61 -12.11
N GLY A 205 -12.19 -10.88 -11.31
CA GLY A 205 -10.80 -10.83 -11.77
C GLY A 205 -10.50 -11.87 -12.84
N ILE A 206 -10.94 -13.12 -12.64
CA ILE A 206 -10.76 -14.19 -13.64
C ILE A 206 -11.63 -13.96 -14.86
N PHE A 207 -12.89 -13.50 -14.69
CA PHE A 207 -13.70 -13.07 -15.82
C PHE A 207 -12.97 -12.02 -16.67
N GLY A 208 -12.43 -10.96 -16.03
CA GLY A 208 -11.70 -9.91 -16.73
C GLY A 208 -10.51 -10.45 -17.54
N ILE A 209 -9.76 -11.40 -16.99
CA ILE A 209 -8.63 -12.03 -17.71
C ILE A 209 -9.14 -12.91 -18.86
N MET A 210 -10.10 -13.79 -18.59
CA MET A 210 -10.59 -14.75 -19.61
C MET A 210 -11.30 -14.04 -20.77
N SER A 211 -12.10 -13.01 -20.48
CA SER A 211 -12.74 -12.20 -21.53
C SER A 211 -11.74 -11.42 -22.37
N LEU A 212 -10.64 -11.01 -21.75
CA LEU A 212 -9.54 -10.34 -22.43
C LEU A 212 -8.80 -11.29 -23.38
N LEU A 213 -8.65 -12.59 -23.02
CA LEU A 213 -8.09 -13.60 -23.92
C LEU A 213 -8.97 -13.76 -25.19
N GLY A 214 -10.29 -13.80 -25.03
CA GLY A 214 -11.21 -13.84 -26.17
C GLY A 214 -11.12 -12.57 -27.05
N THR A 215 -11.00 -11.40 -26.43
CA THR A 215 -10.79 -10.13 -27.15
C THR A 215 -9.47 -10.12 -27.90
N MET A 216 -8.41 -10.61 -27.28
CA MET A 216 -7.08 -10.75 -27.88
C MET A 216 -7.11 -11.62 -29.15
N GLU A 217 -7.76 -12.78 -29.10
CA GLU A 217 -7.91 -13.68 -30.24
C GLU A 217 -8.71 -13.01 -31.36
N LYS A 218 -9.85 -12.41 -31.02
CA LYS A 218 -10.74 -11.73 -31.98
C LYS A 218 -10.04 -10.55 -32.71
N MET A 219 -9.20 -9.81 -32.00
CA MET A 219 -8.51 -8.64 -32.50
C MET A 219 -7.08 -8.94 -33.01
N GLU A 220 -6.67 -10.22 -33.00
CA GLU A 220 -5.33 -10.68 -33.38
C GLU A 220 -4.20 -9.90 -32.68
N MET A 221 -4.28 -9.82 -31.34
CA MET A 221 -3.32 -9.11 -30.52
C MET A 221 -2.31 -10.06 -29.90
N THR A 222 -1.12 -9.55 -29.60
CA THR A 222 -0.02 -10.26 -28.95
C THR A 222 -0.02 -10.04 -27.44
N VAL A 223 0.71 -10.87 -26.70
CA VAL A 223 0.96 -10.73 -25.25
C VAL A 223 1.54 -9.37 -24.92
N ASP A 224 2.52 -8.90 -25.69
CA ASP A 224 3.14 -7.58 -25.49
C ASP A 224 2.17 -6.40 -25.71
N GLU A 225 1.26 -6.52 -26.70
CA GLU A 225 0.23 -5.49 -26.95
C GLU A 225 -0.75 -5.41 -25.78
N ILE A 226 -1.24 -6.54 -25.29
CA ILE A 226 -2.16 -6.57 -24.17
C ILE A 226 -1.53 -6.00 -22.89
N ASP A 227 -0.29 -6.41 -22.56
CA ASP A 227 0.36 -5.88 -21.36
C ASP A 227 0.66 -4.37 -21.47
N ALA A 228 0.92 -3.86 -22.69
CA ALA A 228 1.07 -2.42 -22.90
C ALA A 228 -0.25 -1.65 -22.69
N LEU A 229 -1.39 -2.25 -23.04
CA LEU A 229 -2.71 -1.63 -22.94
C LEU A 229 -3.36 -1.81 -21.54
N THR A 230 -2.97 -2.81 -20.76
CA THR A 230 -3.67 -3.17 -19.51
C THR A 230 -2.87 -2.92 -18.24
N GLY A 231 -1.78 -2.15 -18.30
CA GLY A 231 -0.92 -1.80 -17.16
C GLY A 231 -1.24 -0.41 -16.58
N PRO A 232 -0.19 0.32 -16.13
CA PRO A 232 -0.33 1.63 -15.47
C PRO A 232 -1.08 2.69 -16.29
N ILE A 233 -1.11 2.53 -17.60
CA ILE A 233 -1.80 3.46 -18.51
C ILE A 233 -3.31 3.56 -18.20
N ILE A 234 -3.89 2.49 -17.66
CA ILE A 234 -5.30 2.44 -17.24
C ILE A 234 -5.46 2.29 -15.73
N GLY A 235 -4.47 2.70 -14.93
CA GLY A 235 -4.54 2.61 -13.47
C GLY A 235 -4.50 1.19 -12.93
N ARG A 236 -3.72 0.30 -13.54
CA ARG A 236 -3.48 -1.06 -13.08
C ARG A 236 -2.01 -1.29 -12.74
N PRO A 237 -1.67 -2.35 -11.98
CA PRO A 237 -0.29 -2.63 -11.58
C PRO A 237 0.68 -2.70 -12.78
N LYS A 238 1.95 -2.37 -12.52
CA LYS A 238 3.02 -2.42 -13.55
C LYS A 238 3.20 -3.79 -14.21
N SER A 239 2.77 -4.84 -13.54
CA SER A 239 2.75 -6.21 -14.07
C SER A 239 1.69 -6.44 -15.15
N ALA A 240 0.76 -5.50 -15.34
CA ALA A 240 -0.32 -5.62 -16.31
C ALA A 240 -1.08 -6.96 -16.22
N THR A 241 -1.47 -7.58 -17.31
CA THR A 241 -2.28 -8.81 -17.30
C THR A 241 -1.43 -10.09 -17.33
N PHE A 242 -0.64 -10.30 -18.36
CA PHE A 242 0.11 -11.55 -18.54
C PHE A 242 1.29 -11.67 -17.58
N ARG A 243 1.97 -10.56 -17.30
CA ARG A 243 3.01 -10.59 -16.29
C ARG A 243 2.45 -10.85 -14.89
N THR A 244 1.23 -10.38 -14.58
CA THR A 244 0.54 -10.74 -13.32
C THR A 244 0.22 -12.22 -13.27
N ALA A 245 -0.27 -12.81 -14.36
CA ALA A 245 -0.52 -14.25 -14.45
C ALA A 245 0.76 -15.08 -14.19
N ASP A 246 1.91 -14.65 -14.70
CA ASP A 246 3.20 -15.29 -14.42
C ASP A 246 3.62 -15.18 -12.94
N VAL A 247 3.35 -14.05 -12.29
CA VAL A 247 3.67 -13.84 -10.87
C VAL A 247 2.77 -14.67 -9.95
N VAL A 248 1.46 -14.70 -10.23
CA VAL A 248 0.47 -15.46 -9.45
C VAL A 248 0.62 -16.96 -9.68
N GLY A 249 0.90 -17.33 -10.91
CA GLY A 249 1.01 -18.71 -11.40
C GLY A 249 -0.14 -19.06 -12.35
N ILE A 250 0.24 -19.44 -13.55
CA ILE A 250 -0.70 -19.79 -14.63
C ILE A 250 -1.58 -20.97 -14.25
N ASP A 251 -1.05 -21.96 -13.52
CA ASP A 251 -1.84 -23.07 -12.97
C ASP A 251 -2.95 -22.61 -12.01
N THR A 252 -2.68 -21.60 -11.19
CA THR A 252 -3.69 -21.00 -10.31
C THR A 252 -4.81 -20.37 -11.13
N MET A 253 -4.46 -19.59 -12.17
CA MET A 253 -5.43 -18.99 -13.08
C MET A 253 -6.28 -20.05 -13.78
N ILE A 254 -5.65 -21.11 -14.34
CA ILE A 254 -6.34 -22.23 -14.99
C ILE A 254 -7.29 -22.93 -14.00
N HIS A 255 -6.81 -23.21 -12.79
CA HIS A 255 -7.60 -23.89 -11.76
C HIS A 255 -8.86 -23.10 -11.37
N VAL A 256 -8.70 -21.79 -11.13
CA VAL A 256 -9.85 -20.93 -10.75
C VAL A 256 -10.82 -20.77 -11.94
N ALA A 257 -10.32 -20.55 -13.15
CA ALA A 257 -11.17 -20.43 -14.34
C ALA A 257 -11.97 -21.73 -14.58
N LYS A 258 -11.33 -22.91 -14.46
CA LYS A 258 -12.01 -24.20 -14.55
C LYS A 258 -13.04 -24.38 -13.45
N GLY A 259 -12.69 -24.04 -12.21
CA GLY A 259 -13.62 -24.09 -11.08
C GLY A 259 -14.87 -23.22 -11.31
N LEU A 260 -14.71 -22.01 -11.88
CA LEU A 260 -15.84 -21.15 -12.24
C LEU A 260 -16.67 -21.75 -13.39
N TYR A 261 -16.01 -22.28 -14.43
CA TYR A 261 -16.72 -22.96 -15.52
C TYR A 261 -17.58 -24.14 -15.01
N ASP A 262 -17.02 -24.96 -14.11
CA ASP A 262 -17.71 -26.17 -13.61
C ASP A 262 -18.83 -25.82 -12.61
N ASN A 263 -18.61 -24.81 -11.72
CA ASN A 263 -19.52 -24.52 -10.60
C ASN A 263 -20.49 -23.35 -10.86
N CYS A 264 -20.44 -22.67 -12.02
CA CYS A 264 -21.36 -21.61 -12.41
C CYS A 264 -22.14 -21.99 -13.69
N PRO A 265 -22.96 -23.06 -13.67
CA PRO A 265 -23.62 -23.56 -14.89
C PRO A 265 -24.66 -22.60 -15.49
N ASN A 266 -25.22 -21.72 -14.67
CA ASN A 266 -26.24 -20.75 -15.07
C ASN A 266 -25.65 -19.32 -15.33
N ASP A 267 -24.33 -19.16 -15.32
CA ASP A 267 -23.70 -17.88 -15.66
C ASP A 267 -23.86 -17.64 -17.17
N GLU A 268 -24.43 -16.47 -17.54
CA GLU A 268 -24.63 -16.08 -18.94
C GLU A 268 -23.32 -15.97 -19.73
N ALA A 269 -22.22 -15.71 -19.02
CA ALA A 269 -20.88 -15.61 -19.60
C ALA A 269 -20.01 -16.86 -19.36
N ARG A 270 -20.61 -17.97 -18.94
CA ARG A 270 -19.92 -19.23 -18.59
C ARG A 270 -18.87 -19.65 -19.60
N GLU A 271 -19.19 -19.56 -20.89
CA GLU A 271 -18.28 -19.99 -21.98
C GLU A 271 -16.97 -19.15 -22.02
N GLN A 272 -16.97 -17.96 -21.46
CA GLN A 272 -15.75 -17.15 -21.37
C GLN A 272 -14.73 -17.73 -20.38
N PHE A 273 -15.16 -18.56 -19.42
CA PHE A 273 -14.24 -19.25 -18.49
C PHE A 273 -13.59 -20.51 -19.10
N LYS A 274 -13.98 -20.91 -20.31
CA LYS A 274 -13.40 -22.07 -20.99
C LYS A 274 -11.93 -21.85 -21.30
N ILE A 275 -11.11 -22.81 -20.91
CA ILE A 275 -9.67 -22.72 -21.10
C ILE A 275 -9.32 -22.86 -22.60
N PRO A 276 -8.70 -21.84 -23.24
CA PRO A 276 -8.22 -21.96 -24.62
C PRO A 276 -7.18 -23.09 -24.76
N ALA A 277 -7.14 -23.73 -25.93
CA ALA A 277 -6.22 -24.85 -26.19
C ALA A 277 -4.74 -24.50 -25.99
N TRP A 278 -4.33 -23.30 -26.39
CA TRP A 278 -2.96 -22.83 -26.16
C TRP A 278 -2.64 -22.63 -24.68
N LEU A 279 -3.60 -22.18 -23.87
CA LEU A 279 -3.42 -22.02 -22.42
C LEU A 279 -3.33 -23.37 -21.71
N GLN A 280 -4.15 -24.34 -22.17
CA GLN A 280 -4.04 -25.72 -21.69
C GLN A 280 -2.64 -26.28 -21.98
N LYS A 281 -2.10 -26.06 -23.20
CA LYS A 281 -0.76 -26.50 -23.59
C LYS A 281 0.34 -25.86 -22.74
N ILE A 282 0.20 -24.60 -22.36
CA ILE A 282 1.12 -23.91 -21.40
C ILE A 282 1.12 -24.65 -20.06
N GLY A 283 -0.06 -25.02 -19.55
CA GLY A 283 -0.19 -25.80 -18.32
C GLY A 283 0.45 -27.20 -18.41
N GLU A 284 0.20 -27.93 -19.51
CA GLU A 284 0.77 -29.27 -19.80
C GLU A 284 2.31 -29.22 -19.91
N ASN A 285 2.86 -28.17 -20.50
CA ASN A 285 4.29 -27.93 -20.60
C ASN A 285 4.92 -27.50 -19.27
N LYS A 286 4.12 -27.30 -18.21
CA LYS A 286 4.57 -26.79 -16.90
C LYS A 286 5.24 -25.42 -16.99
N TRP A 287 4.81 -24.57 -17.91
CA TRP A 287 5.25 -23.18 -18.02
C TRP A 287 4.38 -22.32 -17.10
N LEU A 288 4.63 -22.39 -15.81
CA LEU A 288 3.73 -21.88 -14.76
C LEU A 288 4.08 -20.48 -14.27
N GLY A 289 4.91 -19.76 -15.01
CA GLY A 289 5.35 -18.41 -14.67
C GLY A 289 6.63 -18.39 -13.82
N ASP A 290 6.75 -17.42 -12.90
CA ASP A 290 7.96 -17.18 -12.11
C ASP A 290 8.42 -18.42 -11.30
N LYS A 291 7.49 -19.25 -10.83
CA LYS A 291 7.80 -20.45 -10.05
C LYS A 291 8.51 -21.54 -10.86
N THR A 292 8.41 -21.53 -12.17
CA THR A 292 9.11 -22.46 -13.07
C THR A 292 10.12 -21.75 -13.99
N GLY A 293 10.29 -20.42 -13.82
CA GLY A 293 11.23 -19.61 -14.58
C GLY A 293 10.74 -19.22 -15.98
N GLN A 294 9.60 -19.71 -16.42
CA GLN A 294 8.99 -19.38 -17.72
C GLN A 294 7.47 -19.52 -17.65
N GLY A 295 6.77 -18.70 -18.44
CA GLY A 295 5.33 -18.64 -18.57
C GLY A 295 4.98 -17.87 -19.84
N PHE A 296 4.20 -16.78 -19.75
CA PHE A 296 4.06 -15.84 -20.87
C PHE A 296 5.36 -15.10 -21.17
N PHE A 297 6.19 -14.94 -20.15
CA PHE A 297 7.54 -14.38 -20.28
C PHE A 297 8.58 -15.38 -19.80
N LYS A 298 9.76 -15.32 -20.43
CA LYS A 298 10.93 -16.13 -20.07
C LYS A 298 12.13 -15.25 -19.83
N LYS A 299 12.73 -15.34 -18.64
CA LYS A 299 13.98 -14.65 -18.31
C LYS A 299 15.15 -15.47 -18.80
N THR A 300 16.02 -14.88 -19.61
CA THR A 300 17.21 -15.52 -20.18
C THR A 300 18.40 -14.56 -20.17
N LYS A 301 19.52 -14.96 -20.75
CA LYS A 301 20.66 -14.12 -21.03
C LYS A 301 20.86 -14.08 -22.53
N ASN A 302 21.14 -12.90 -23.10
CA ASN A 302 21.50 -12.75 -24.50
C ASN A 302 22.93 -13.27 -24.77
N ALA A 303 23.37 -13.25 -26.02
CA ALA A 303 24.71 -13.68 -26.43
C ALA A 303 25.84 -12.90 -25.73
N ALA A 304 25.58 -11.68 -25.24
CA ALA A 304 26.53 -10.86 -24.49
C ALA A 304 26.50 -11.17 -22.96
N GLY A 305 25.69 -12.14 -22.50
CA GLY A 305 25.54 -12.49 -21.08
C GLY A 305 24.61 -11.54 -20.29
N GLU A 306 23.97 -10.57 -20.93
CA GLU A 306 23.05 -9.63 -20.30
C GLU A 306 21.66 -10.25 -20.11
N LYS A 307 20.96 -9.81 -19.08
CA LYS A 307 19.61 -10.28 -18.80
C LYS A 307 18.64 -9.82 -19.88
N GLU A 308 17.94 -10.78 -20.47
CA GLU A 308 16.90 -10.56 -21.48
C GLU A 308 15.58 -11.20 -21.05
N ILE A 309 14.48 -10.59 -21.47
CA ILE A 309 13.13 -11.13 -21.27
C ILE A 309 12.53 -11.39 -22.66
N LEU A 310 12.18 -12.66 -22.90
CA LEU A 310 11.48 -13.09 -24.11
C LEU A 310 9.99 -13.18 -23.83
N THR A 311 9.17 -12.97 -24.87
CA THR A 311 7.70 -13.11 -24.83
C THR A 311 7.28 -14.34 -25.63
N LEU A 312 6.30 -15.07 -25.14
CA LEU A 312 5.71 -16.24 -25.80
C LEU A 312 4.79 -15.77 -26.94
N ASP A 313 5.00 -16.29 -28.14
CA ASP A 313 4.04 -16.20 -29.22
C ASP A 313 3.03 -17.35 -29.08
N LEU A 314 1.76 -16.99 -28.90
CA LEU A 314 0.69 -17.95 -28.62
C LEU A 314 0.25 -18.76 -29.85
N LYS A 315 0.60 -18.30 -31.07
CA LYS A 315 0.31 -19.03 -32.32
C LYS A 315 1.36 -20.11 -32.58
N THR A 316 2.64 -19.76 -32.40
CA THR A 316 3.75 -20.70 -32.66
C THR A 316 4.17 -21.50 -31.43
N MET A 317 3.84 -21.02 -30.24
CA MET A 317 4.31 -21.54 -28.95
C MET A 317 5.83 -21.43 -28.79
N GLU A 318 6.46 -20.45 -29.43
CA GLU A 318 7.89 -20.15 -29.36
C GLU A 318 8.15 -18.83 -28.64
N TYR A 319 9.31 -18.72 -27.98
CA TYR A 319 9.72 -17.51 -27.33
C TYR A 319 10.54 -16.62 -28.29
N GLY A 320 10.14 -15.36 -28.41
CA GLY A 320 10.84 -14.36 -29.21
C GLY A 320 11.18 -13.09 -28.41
N PRO A 321 11.99 -12.18 -29.00
CA PRO A 321 12.31 -10.90 -28.38
C PRO A 321 11.05 -10.09 -28.04
N ARG A 322 11.03 -9.45 -26.87
CA ARG A 322 9.94 -8.59 -26.44
C ARG A 322 9.74 -7.41 -27.40
N LYS A 323 8.52 -7.21 -27.86
CA LYS A 323 8.16 -6.11 -28.76
C LYS A 323 7.58 -4.94 -27.95
N LYS A 324 7.88 -3.70 -28.38
CA LYS A 324 7.25 -2.50 -27.86
C LYS A 324 6.15 -2.07 -28.83
N PRO A 325 4.86 -2.31 -28.50
CA PRO A 325 3.78 -1.90 -29.38
C PRO A 325 3.72 -0.39 -29.50
N LYS A 326 3.32 0.09 -30.69
CA LYS A 326 3.15 1.51 -30.96
C LYS A 326 1.68 1.76 -31.29
N TYR A 327 1.01 2.51 -30.42
CA TYR A 327 -0.34 3.00 -30.61
C TYR A 327 -0.36 4.51 -30.39
N ALA A 328 -0.96 5.27 -31.31
CA ALA A 328 -1.09 6.72 -31.20
C ALA A 328 -1.81 7.11 -29.91
N ALA A 329 -2.83 6.36 -29.53
CA ALA A 329 -3.55 6.54 -28.27
C ALA A 329 -2.64 6.43 -27.03
N LEU A 330 -1.72 5.44 -26.99
CA LEU A 330 -0.80 5.28 -25.86
C LEU A 330 0.22 6.42 -25.77
N ASP A 331 0.73 6.87 -26.91
CA ASP A 331 1.71 7.97 -26.95
C ASP A 331 1.06 9.29 -26.53
N ALA A 332 -0.19 9.54 -26.92
CA ALA A 332 -0.97 10.69 -26.46
C ALA A 332 -1.35 10.61 -24.97
N ALA A 333 -1.55 9.38 -24.44
CA ALA A 333 -1.95 9.15 -23.04
C ALA A 333 -0.81 9.33 -22.03
N LYS A 334 0.43 8.98 -22.42
CA LYS A 334 1.61 8.99 -21.54
C LYS A 334 1.86 10.30 -20.77
N PRO A 335 1.72 11.49 -21.38
CA PRO A 335 1.94 12.76 -20.69
C PRO A 335 0.79 13.17 -19.75
N ILE A 336 -0.35 12.47 -19.78
CA ILE A 336 -1.51 12.81 -18.99
C ILE A 336 -1.39 12.11 -17.62
N ASP A 337 -1.10 12.87 -16.58
CA ASP A 337 -0.97 12.33 -15.22
C ASP A 337 -2.33 11.99 -14.60
N ASP A 338 -3.37 12.79 -14.84
CA ASP A 338 -4.73 12.52 -14.36
C ASP A 338 -5.34 11.27 -15.00
N LEU A 339 -5.58 10.25 -14.18
CA LEU A 339 -6.12 8.96 -14.64
C LEU A 339 -7.48 9.10 -15.33
N SER A 340 -8.38 9.94 -14.78
CA SER A 340 -9.72 10.12 -15.33
C SER A 340 -9.71 10.71 -16.73
N THR A 341 -8.88 11.74 -16.95
CA THR A 341 -8.68 12.37 -18.26
C THR A 341 -8.05 11.38 -19.23
N ARG A 342 -7.05 10.64 -18.78
CA ARG A 342 -6.34 9.63 -19.57
C ARG A 342 -7.27 8.50 -20.03
N LEU A 343 -8.12 7.97 -19.13
CA LEU A 343 -9.07 6.92 -19.46
C LEU A 343 -10.13 7.40 -20.47
N LYS A 344 -10.69 8.60 -20.28
CA LYS A 344 -11.65 9.19 -21.25
C LYS A 344 -11.04 9.31 -22.65
N MET A 345 -9.80 9.77 -22.73
CA MET A 345 -9.10 9.93 -24.00
C MET A 345 -8.85 8.57 -24.67
N LEU A 346 -8.38 7.55 -23.92
CA LEU A 346 -8.18 6.20 -24.43
C LEU A 346 -9.48 5.57 -24.95
N MET A 347 -10.57 5.72 -24.18
CA MET A 347 -11.88 5.20 -24.56
C MET A 347 -12.46 5.86 -25.80
N ALA A 348 -12.14 7.15 -26.04
CA ALA A 348 -12.60 7.92 -27.21
C ALA A 348 -11.69 7.76 -28.43
N SER A 349 -10.53 7.09 -28.32
CA SER A 349 -9.60 6.96 -29.44
C SER A 349 -10.22 6.18 -30.62
N PRO A 350 -10.00 6.63 -31.87
CA PRO A 350 -10.56 5.97 -33.06
C PRO A 350 -9.67 4.80 -33.56
N ASP A 351 -8.53 4.54 -32.95
CA ASP A 351 -7.59 3.51 -33.35
C ASP A 351 -7.92 2.13 -32.73
N LYS A 352 -7.14 1.11 -33.13
CA LYS A 352 -7.25 -0.28 -32.60
C LYS A 352 -7.20 -0.34 -31.07
N ALA A 353 -6.44 0.57 -30.42
CA ALA A 353 -6.37 0.62 -28.97
C ALA A 353 -7.70 1.12 -28.36
N GLY A 354 -8.34 2.13 -28.96
CA GLY A 354 -9.66 2.60 -28.54
C GLY A 354 -10.74 1.52 -28.72
N ASP A 355 -10.71 0.77 -29.84
CA ASP A 355 -11.60 -0.37 -30.05
C ASP A 355 -11.42 -1.45 -28.98
N PHE A 356 -10.15 -1.76 -28.65
CA PHE A 356 -9.81 -2.68 -27.56
C PHE A 356 -10.41 -2.19 -26.23
N TYR A 357 -10.22 -0.91 -25.87
CA TYR A 357 -10.74 -0.39 -24.60
C TYR A 357 -12.26 -0.41 -24.53
N ARG A 358 -12.95 -0.11 -25.64
CA ARG A 358 -14.43 -0.22 -25.70
C ARG A 358 -14.89 -1.66 -25.49
N HIS A 359 -14.33 -2.62 -26.22
CA HIS A 359 -14.65 -4.04 -26.06
C HIS A 359 -14.37 -4.54 -24.65
N PHE A 360 -13.20 -4.21 -24.13
CA PHE A 360 -12.75 -4.63 -22.80
C PHE A 360 -13.68 -4.10 -21.70
N HIS A 361 -13.98 -2.80 -21.70
CA HIS A 361 -14.83 -2.20 -20.66
C HIS A 361 -16.29 -2.60 -20.81
N TYR A 362 -16.84 -2.63 -22.02
CA TYR A 362 -18.23 -3.00 -22.22
C TYR A 362 -18.52 -4.45 -21.80
N ASN A 363 -17.62 -5.37 -22.09
CA ASN A 363 -17.75 -6.74 -21.63
C ASN A 363 -17.71 -6.83 -20.10
N LEU A 364 -16.77 -6.12 -19.48
CA LEU A 364 -16.68 -6.06 -18.02
C LEU A 364 -17.93 -5.43 -17.39
N PHE A 365 -18.43 -4.31 -17.92
CA PHE A 365 -19.60 -3.61 -17.41
C PHE A 365 -20.87 -4.46 -17.51
N ALA A 366 -21.09 -5.13 -18.63
CA ALA A 366 -22.18 -6.06 -18.77
C ALA A 366 -22.11 -7.16 -17.71
N TYR A 367 -20.93 -7.77 -17.53
CA TYR A 367 -20.76 -8.86 -16.57
C TYR A 367 -21.01 -8.42 -15.13
N ILE A 368 -20.36 -7.32 -14.67
CA ILE A 368 -20.54 -6.86 -13.28
C ILE A 368 -21.98 -6.46 -12.98
N SER A 369 -22.73 -5.91 -13.96
CA SER A 369 -24.12 -5.56 -13.76
C SER A 369 -24.99 -6.78 -13.43
N ASN A 370 -24.70 -7.93 -14.08
CA ASN A 370 -25.42 -9.20 -13.86
C ASN A 370 -24.97 -9.91 -12.57
N ARG A 371 -23.84 -9.51 -11.98
CA ARG A 371 -23.35 -10.09 -10.71
C ARG A 371 -23.98 -9.48 -9.47
N VAL A 372 -24.69 -8.35 -9.62
CA VAL A 372 -25.49 -7.78 -8.54
C VAL A 372 -26.97 -8.14 -8.77
N PRO A 373 -27.63 -8.82 -7.82
CA PRO A 373 -27.23 -9.17 -6.46
C PRO A 373 -26.63 -10.59 -6.25
N GLU A 374 -26.17 -11.29 -7.30
CA GLU A 374 -25.73 -12.68 -7.19
C GLU A 374 -24.57 -12.86 -6.20
N ILE A 375 -23.45 -12.10 -6.39
CA ILE A 375 -22.23 -12.25 -5.57
C ILE A 375 -22.13 -11.25 -4.43
N SER A 376 -22.82 -10.11 -4.54
CA SER A 376 -22.94 -9.06 -3.52
C SER A 376 -24.23 -8.28 -3.71
N ASN A 377 -24.79 -7.77 -2.62
CA ASN A 377 -25.93 -6.86 -2.67
C ASN A 377 -25.52 -5.42 -3.02
N HIS A 378 -24.24 -5.07 -2.88
CA HIS A 378 -23.74 -3.72 -3.05
C HIS A 378 -22.74 -3.66 -4.22
N LEU A 379 -22.99 -2.78 -5.18
CA LEU A 379 -22.12 -2.58 -6.33
C LEU A 379 -20.73 -2.05 -5.94
N PHE A 380 -20.63 -1.21 -4.90
CA PHE A 380 -19.35 -0.71 -4.40
C PHE A 380 -18.45 -1.81 -3.84
N SER A 381 -19.02 -2.93 -3.36
CA SER A 381 -18.23 -4.09 -2.92
C SER A 381 -17.42 -4.72 -4.05
N ILE A 382 -17.93 -4.66 -5.29
CA ILE A 382 -17.21 -5.13 -6.48
C ILE A 382 -16.02 -4.21 -6.75
N ASP A 383 -16.23 -2.90 -6.74
CA ASP A 383 -15.17 -1.92 -6.95
C ASP A 383 -14.09 -2.01 -5.87
N ASP A 384 -14.49 -2.05 -4.61
CA ASP A 384 -13.58 -2.19 -3.47
C ASP A 384 -12.77 -3.49 -3.53
N ALA A 385 -13.40 -4.61 -3.92
CA ALA A 385 -12.72 -5.89 -4.08
C ALA A 385 -11.65 -5.84 -5.19
N MET A 386 -11.95 -5.21 -6.32
CA MET A 386 -11.00 -5.10 -7.42
C MET A 386 -9.87 -4.12 -7.11
N MET A 387 -10.18 -2.99 -6.47
CA MET A 387 -9.17 -2.01 -6.06
C MET A 387 -8.24 -2.57 -4.98
N ALA A 388 -8.78 -3.21 -3.96
CA ALA A 388 -8.01 -3.72 -2.83
C ALA A 388 -7.32 -5.08 -3.10
N GLY A 389 -7.90 -5.94 -3.95
CA GLY A 389 -7.41 -7.29 -4.25
C GLY A 389 -6.55 -7.38 -5.50
N PHE A 390 -6.84 -6.59 -6.53
CA PHE A 390 -6.13 -6.59 -7.81
C PHE A 390 -5.31 -5.31 -8.05
N GLY A 391 -5.33 -4.36 -7.11
CA GLY A 391 -4.55 -3.14 -7.16
C GLY A 391 -5.00 -2.18 -8.27
N TRP A 392 -6.29 -2.15 -8.61
CA TRP A 392 -6.83 -1.16 -9.53
C TRP A 392 -6.91 0.22 -8.84
N GLU A 393 -6.61 1.27 -9.58
CA GLU A 393 -6.72 2.65 -9.07
C GLU A 393 -8.15 3.21 -9.17
N ILE A 394 -9.00 2.57 -9.98
CA ILE A 394 -10.42 2.94 -10.16
C ILE A 394 -11.25 1.65 -10.29
N GLY A 395 -12.42 1.62 -9.67
CA GLY A 395 -13.35 0.51 -9.73
C GLY A 395 -14.03 0.37 -11.09
N ALA A 396 -14.69 -0.76 -11.32
CA ALA A 396 -15.36 -1.03 -12.58
C ALA A 396 -16.63 -0.17 -12.76
N PHE A 397 -17.47 -0.04 -11.72
CA PHE A 397 -18.62 0.86 -11.75
C PHE A 397 -18.22 2.34 -11.76
N GLU A 398 -17.15 2.71 -11.02
CA GLU A 398 -16.58 4.05 -11.11
C GLU A 398 -16.07 4.38 -12.52
N SER A 399 -15.47 3.41 -13.22
CA SER A 399 -15.04 3.58 -14.61
C SER A 399 -16.24 3.78 -15.55
N TRP A 400 -17.32 3.08 -15.29
CA TRP A 400 -18.55 3.24 -16.06
C TRP A 400 -19.17 4.62 -15.85
N ASP A 401 -19.24 5.11 -14.61
CA ASP A 401 -19.64 6.49 -14.30
C ASP A 401 -18.76 7.51 -15.05
N LEU A 402 -17.45 7.28 -15.03
CA LEU A 402 -16.46 8.14 -15.68
C LEU A 402 -16.70 8.30 -17.19
N PHE A 403 -17.11 7.19 -17.86
CA PHE A 403 -17.38 7.17 -19.31
C PHE A 403 -18.80 7.62 -19.66
N GLY A 404 -19.70 7.68 -18.68
CA GLY A 404 -21.10 8.00 -18.80
C GLY A 404 -21.97 6.76 -18.95
N VAL A 405 -22.82 6.47 -17.94
CA VAL A 405 -23.62 5.25 -17.86
C VAL A 405 -24.54 5.09 -19.04
N GLU A 406 -25.38 6.10 -19.32
CA GLU A 406 -26.39 6.08 -20.41
C GLU A 406 -25.73 5.91 -21.79
N LYS A 407 -24.63 6.66 -22.03
CA LYS A 407 -23.88 6.56 -23.30
C LYS A 407 -23.33 5.13 -23.49
N CYS A 408 -22.67 4.60 -22.49
CA CYS A 408 -22.09 3.24 -22.54
C CYS A 408 -23.21 2.21 -22.72
N LEU A 409 -24.30 2.30 -21.97
CA LEU A 409 -25.44 1.38 -22.06
C LEU A 409 -26.03 1.36 -23.47
N THR A 410 -26.19 2.52 -24.09
CA THR A 410 -26.69 2.63 -25.47
C THR A 410 -25.78 1.91 -26.46
N GLU A 411 -24.47 2.15 -26.38
CA GLU A 411 -23.50 1.49 -27.26
C GLU A 411 -23.38 -0.02 -26.98
N MET A 412 -23.44 -0.43 -25.72
CA MET A 412 -23.43 -1.84 -25.32
C MET A 412 -24.63 -2.60 -25.88
N LYS A 413 -25.84 -2.04 -25.80
CA LYS A 413 -27.06 -2.63 -26.37
C LYS A 413 -26.98 -2.77 -27.89
N LYS A 414 -26.49 -1.73 -28.59
CA LYS A 414 -26.25 -1.79 -30.04
C LYS A 414 -25.26 -2.90 -30.42
N ALA A 415 -24.24 -3.11 -29.57
CA ALA A 415 -23.22 -4.14 -29.78
C ALA A 415 -23.64 -5.53 -29.29
N GLY A 416 -24.85 -5.70 -28.73
CA GLY A 416 -25.42 -6.99 -28.29
C GLY A 416 -24.93 -7.50 -26.92
N TYR A 417 -24.36 -6.61 -26.06
CA TYR A 417 -24.01 -6.97 -24.70
C TYR A 417 -25.27 -7.10 -23.82
N ALA A 418 -25.34 -8.17 -23.04
CA ALA A 418 -26.43 -8.43 -22.08
C ALA A 418 -26.17 -7.64 -20.78
N VAL A 419 -26.79 -6.49 -20.62
CA VAL A 419 -26.70 -5.68 -19.40
C VAL A 419 -27.90 -5.98 -18.51
N ALA A 420 -27.70 -6.00 -17.19
CA ALA A 420 -28.78 -6.25 -16.24
C ALA A 420 -29.86 -5.17 -16.30
N PRO A 421 -31.17 -5.53 -16.26
CA PRO A 421 -32.30 -4.59 -16.42
C PRO A 421 -32.31 -3.45 -15.39
N TRP A 422 -31.79 -3.68 -14.19
CA TRP A 422 -31.77 -2.68 -13.13
C TRP A 422 -30.98 -1.41 -13.50
N VAL A 423 -30.06 -1.49 -14.49
CA VAL A 423 -29.32 -0.31 -14.98
C VAL A 423 -30.25 0.62 -15.75
N ASP A 424 -31.16 0.09 -16.56
CA ASP A 424 -32.20 0.88 -17.22
C ASP A 424 -33.15 1.51 -16.18
N GLU A 425 -33.64 0.71 -15.24
CA GLU A 425 -34.51 1.19 -14.16
C GLU A 425 -33.86 2.33 -13.34
N MET A 426 -32.54 2.27 -13.11
CA MET A 426 -31.79 3.33 -12.43
C MET A 426 -31.84 4.64 -13.22
N LEU A 427 -31.61 4.59 -14.53
CA LEU A 427 -31.66 5.75 -15.42
C LEU A 427 -33.08 6.33 -15.55
N GLU A 428 -34.11 5.48 -15.66
CA GLU A 428 -35.51 5.86 -15.70
C GLU A 428 -35.94 6.60 -14.41
N LYS A 429 -35.37 6.25 -13.26
CA LYS A 429 -35.59 6.95 -12.00
C LYS A 429 -34.79 8.26 -11.87
N GLY A 430 -34.02 8.63 -12.87
CA GLY A 430 -33.25 9.90 -12.89
C GLY A 430 -31.85 9.80 -12.27
N HIS A 431 -31.39 8.60 -11.88
CA HIS A 431 -30.01 8.41 -11.43
C HIS A 431 -29.10 8.17 -12.64
N THR A 432 -28.26 9.14 -12.96
CA THR A 432 -27.37 9.10 -14.14
C THR A 432 -26.01 8.50 -13.85
N THR A 433 -25.70 8.24 -12.57
CA THR A 433 -24.45 7.66 -12.09
C THR A 433 -24.72 6.63 -11.01
N PHE A 434 -23.81 5.65 -10.87
CA PHE A 434 -23.85 4.65 -9.80
C PHE A 434 -23.44 5.24 -8.46
N PHE A 435 -22.55 6.24 -8.48
CA PHE A 435 -22.05 6.89 -7.26
C PHE A 435 -22.39 8.37 -7.26
N THR A 436 -22.70 8.87 -6.08
CA THR A 436 -22.94 10.29 -5.82
C THR A 436 -22.18 10.71 -4.57
N VAL A 437 -21.62 11.93 -4.59
CA VAL A 437 -20.96 12.54 -3.42
C VAL A 437 -21.81 13.71 -2.95
N LYS A 438 -22.17 13.70 -1.66
CA LYS A 438 -22.87 14.78 -1.00
C LYS A 438 -22.20 15.06 0.35
N ASP A 439 -21.82 16.31 0.59
CA ASP A 439 -21.17 16.77 1.83
C ASP A 439 -19.92 15.92 2.19
N GLY A 440 -19.08 15.61 1.19
CA GLY A 440 -17.89 14.78 1.33
C GLY A 440 -18.16 13.27 1.51
N LYS A 441 -19.42 12.86 1.67
CA LYS A 441 -19.84 11.47 1.83
C LYS A 441 -20.22 10.85 0.50
N ARG A 442 -19.84 9.58 0.32
CA ARG A 442 -20.12 8.82 -0.90
C ARG A 442 -21.36 7.93 -0.70
N PHE A 443 -22.24 7.94 -1.69
CA PHE A 443 -23.43 7.10 -1.79
C PHE A 443 -23.33 6.28 -3.07
N ALA A 444 -23.94 5.10 -3.06
CA ALA A 444 -24.05 4.22 -4.21
C ALA A 444 -25.53 3.89 -4.46
N TYR A 445 -25.91 3.76 -5.71
CA TYR A 445 -27.24 3.23 -6.06
C TYR A 445 -27.35 1.77 -5.64
N SER A 446 -28.45 1.40 -5.00
CA SER A 446 -28.77 0.03 -4.63
C SER A 446 -29.82 -0.54 -5.60
N PRO A 447 -29.48 -1.57 -6.39
CA PRO A 447 -30.45 -2.24 -7.23
C PRO A 447 -31.58 -2.92 -6.44
N ILE A 448 -31.40 -3.16 -5.15
CA ILE A 448 -32.35 -3.83 -4.27
C ILE A 448 -33.38 -2.86 -3.72
N SER A 449 -32.94 -1.78 -3.06
CA SER A 449 -33.83 -0.75 -2.53
C SER A 449 -34.27 0.26 -3.59
N LYS A 450 -33.56 0.29 -4.73
CA LYS A 450 -33.75 1.26 -5.84
C LYS A 450 -33.55 2.73 -5.39
N GLU A 451 -32.70 2.95 -4.40
CA GLU A 451 -32.36 4.24 -3.80
C GLU A 451 -30.84 4.38 -3.61
N LEU A 452 -30.38 5.60 -3.29
CA LEU A 452 -29.01 5.85 -2.92
C LEU A 452 -28.77 5.42 -1.47
N GLU A 453 -27.81 4.53 -1.26
CA GLU A 453 -27.38 4.06 0.06
C GLU A 453 -25.96 4.53 0.37
N SER A 454 -25.67 4.79 1.65
CA SER A 454 -24.32 5.11 2.09
C SER A 454 -23.38 3.93 1.81
N VAL A 455 -22.21 4.20 1.22
CA VAL A 455 -21.17 3.17 1.06
C VAL A 455 -20.49 2.82 2.39
N TYR A 456 -20.75 3.58 3.44
CA TYR A 456 -20.17 3.39 4.77
C TYR A 456 -21.14 2.67 5.69
N ALA A 457 -20.62 1.80 6.54
CA ALA A 457 -21.42 1.23 7.61
C ALA A 457 -21.94 2.33 8.56
N LYS A 458 -23.11 2.12 9.15
CA LYS A 458 -23.77 3.09 10.06
C LYS A 458 -22.81 3.50 11.18
N GLY A 459 -22.62 4.80 11.34
CA GLY A 459 -21.71 5.39 12.31
C GLY A 459 -20.24 5.42 11.89
N GLN A 460 -19.94 5.02 10.62
CA GLN A 460 -18.60 5.04 10.04
C GLN A 460 -18.47 6.08 8.92
N GLU A 461 -19.45 6.94 8.75
CA GLU A 461 -19.54 7.90 7.63
C GLU A 461 -18.40 8.93 7.63
N HIS A 462 -17.76 9.15 8.76
CA HIS A 462 -16.61 10.05 8.93
C HIS A 462 -15.27 9.32 9.02
N ALA A 463 -15.28 8.00 8.94
CA ALA A 463 -14.08 7.18 9.11
C ALA A 463 -13.18 7.16 7.87
N PHE A 464 -13.71 7.55 6.71
CA PHE A 464 -13.00 7.52 5.43
C PHE A 464 -13.14 8.88 4.74
N ILE A 465 -12.10 9.70 4.82
CA ILE A 465 -12.03 10.98 4.13
C ILE A 465 -11.29 10.79 2.82
N VAL A 466 -11.92 11.20 1.72
CA VAL A 466 -11.36 11.32 0.37
C VAL A 466 -11.37 12.82 0.02
N MET A 467 -10.21 13.45 -0.06
CA MET A 467 -10.11 14.92 -0.15
C MET A 467 -10.80 15.49 -1.39
N LYS A 468 -10.70 14.80 -2.54
CA LYS A 468 -11.39 15.24 -3.78
C LYS A 468 -12.91 15.33 -3.63
N ASN A 469 -13.52 14.60 -2.69
CA ASN A 469 -14.96 14.67 -2.42
C ASN A 469 -15.38 16.01 -1.77
N PHE A 470 -14.40 16.77 -1.27
CA PHE A 470 -14.59 18.11 -0.70
C PHE A 470 -14.26 19.25 -1.70
N SER A 471 -14.17 18.95 -3.00
CA SER A 471 -13.81 19.92 -4.03
C SER A 471 -14.73 21.15 -4.07
N GLY A 472 -16.01 20.98 -3.74
CA GLY A 472 -16.98 22.07 -3.56
C GLY A 472 -16.73 22.94 -2.32
N GLN A 473 -15.89 22.50 -1.40
CA GLN A 473 -15.50 23.17 -0.14
C GLN A 473 -14.03 23.63 -0.19
N THR A 474 -13.53 23.97 -1.37
CA THR A 474 -12.18 24.51 -1.56
C THR A 474 -12.08 25.90 -0.94
N VAL A 475 -11.14 26.05 0.02
CA VAL A 475 -10.88 27.33 0.70
C VAL A 475 -9.79 28.12 -0.03
N TRP A 476 -8.76 27.45 -0.52
CA TRP A 476 -7.65 28.05 -1.25
C TRP A 476 -7.01 27.05 -2.23
N LYS A 477 -6.40 27.55 -3.29
CA LYS A 477 -5.65 26.75 -4.27
C LYS A 477 -4.61 27.57 -5.03
N ASN A 478 -3.55 26.90 -5.49
CA ASN A 478 -2.66 27.39 -6.56
C ASN A 478 -2.54 26.31 -7.65
N SER A 479 -1.51 26.38 -8.50
CA SER A 479 -1.26 25.41 -9.56
C SER A 479 -0.89 24.01 -9.04
N ALA A 480 -0.28 23.90 -7.85
CA ALA A 480 0.24 22.67 -7.26
C ALA A 480 -0.60 22.14 -6.09
N CYS A 481 -1.30 23.01 -5.36
CA CYS A 481 -1.95 22.69 -4.09
C CYS A 481 -3.41 23.07 -4.05
N ARG A 482 -4.15 22.36 -3.20
CA ARG A 482 -5.52 22.72 -2.83
C ARG A 482 -5.77 22.49 -1.34
N THR A 483 -6.45 23.44 -0.72
CA THR A 483 -6.87 23.39 0.68
C THR A 483 -8.38 23.28 0.73
N TYR A 484 -8.87 22.26 1.43
CA TYR A 484 -10.30 21.97 1.59
C TYR A 484 -10.75 22.21 3.03
N HIS A 485 -12.01 22.59 3.22
CA HIS A 485 -12.67 22.50 4.51
C HIS A 485 -13.24 21.07 4.67
N LEU A 486 -12.65 20.29 5.57
CA LEU A 486 -13.01 18.88 5.79
C LEU A 486 -14.20 18.69 6.76
N GLY A 487 -14.87 19.77 7.15
CA GLY A 487 -15.86 19.78 8.23
C GLY A 487 -15.20 19.90 9.62
N ASP A 488 -16.01 20.18 10.64
CA ASP A 488 -15.61 20.35 12.05
C ASP A 488 -14.49 21.39 12.26
N ASP A 489 -14.46 22.42 11.39
CA ASP A 489 -13.46 23.48 11.37
C ASP A 489 -12.01 22.99 11.20
N VAL A 490 -11.80 21.94 10.43
CA VAL A 490 -10.48 21.42 10.09
C VAL A 490 -10.19 21.60 8.61
N LEU A 491 -8.99 22.12 8.28
CA LEU A 491 -8.50 22.21 6.91
C LEU A 491 -7.73 20.94 6.51
N GLY A 492 -7.87 20.56 5.24
CA GLY A 492 -7.06 19.52 4.61
C GLY A 492 -6.25 20.10 3.47
N LEU A 493 -4.95 19.91 3.48
CA LEU A 493 -4.05 20.32 2.39
C LEU A 493 -3.59 19.10 1.59
N GLU A 494 -3.70 19.21 0.27
CA GLU A 494 -3.22 18.23 -0.70
C GLU A 494 -2.45 18.94 -1.83
N TRP A 495 -1.45 18.25 -2.41
CA TRP A 495 -0.75 18.72 -3.61
C TRP A 495 -0.64 17.66 -4.70
N TYR A 496 -0.53 18.11 -5.96
CA TYR A 496 -0.67 17.28 -7.18
C TYR A 496 0.60 17.26 -8.03
N THR A 497 1.74 17.61 -7.45
CA THR A 497 3.02 17.60 -8.17
C THR A 497 3.44 16.18 -8.51
N LYS A 498 4.22 16.03 -9.60
CA LYS A 498 4.74 14.73 -10.01
C LYS A 498 5.54 14.08 -8.86
N MET A 499 5.24 12.83 -8.56
CA MET A 499 5.79 12.08 -7.40
C MET A 499 5.55 12.77 -6.04
N GLY A 500 4.63 13.70 -5.96
CA GLY A 500 4.41 14.50 -4.75
C GLY A 500 5.59 15.42 -4.39
N SER A 501 6.43 15.84 -5.36
CA SER A 501 7.62 16.64 -5.08
C SER A 501 7.27 17.99 -4.46
N ILE A 502 8.06 18.42 -3.46
CA ILE A 502 7.87 19.68 -2.73
C ILE A 502 8.72 20.75 -3.41
N GLY A 503 8.05 21.72 -4.06
CA GLY A 503 8.64 22.93 -4.64
C GLY A 503 8.06 24.18 -3.99
N GLY A 504 8.41 25.36 -4.51
CA GLY A 504 7.99 26.67 -3.96
C GLY A 504 6.47 26.81 -3.80
N GLU A 505 5.68 26.37 -4.78
CA GLU A 505 4.23 26.43 -4.73
C GLU A 505 3.62 25.52 -3.65
N VAL A 506 4.27 24.36 -3.36
CA VAL A 506 3.84 23.47 -2.26
C VAL A 506 4.19 24.09 -0.92
N LEU A 507 5.38 24.70 -0.78
CA LEU A 507 5.79 25.44 0.43
C LEU A 507 4.84 26.60 0.70
N GLU A 508 4.47 27.38 -0.33
CA GLU A 508 3.44 28.42 -0.24
C GLU A 508 2.10 27.84 0.25
N GLY A 509 1.68 26.70 -0.32
CA GLY A 509 0.44 26.01 0.06
C GLY A 509 0.41 25.61 1.53
N ILE A 510 1.53 25.09 2.07
CA ILE A 510 1.66 24.75 3.48
C ILE A 510 1.53 26.02 4.35
N GLN A 511 2.32 27.07 4.06
CA GLN A 511 2.29 28.31 4.81
C GLN A 511 0.92 28.98 4.78
N LYS A 512 0.27 29.03 3.61
CA LYS A 512 -1.04 29.63 3.43
C LYS A 512 -2.13 28.86 4.17
N SER A 513 -2.10 27.51 4.12
CA SER A 513 -3.07 26.68 4.84
C SER A 513 -2.96 26.86 6.36
N ILE A 514 -1.72 26.94 6.89
CA ILE A 514 -1.51 27.20 8.31
C ILE A 514 -2.03 28.60 8.68
N GLY A 515 -1.69 29.64 7.90
CA GLY A 515 -2.18 30.99 8.16
C GLY A 515 -3.69 31.11 8.16
N LEU A 516 -4.35 30.45 7.19
CA LEU A 516 -5.83 30.40 7.15
C LEU A 516 -6.42 29.64 8.36
N ALA A 517 -5.74 28.57 8.79
CA ALA A 517 -6.19 27.82 9.95
C ALA A 517 -6.08 28.63 11.24
N GLU A 518 -5.01 29.37 11.43
CA GLU A 518 -4.84 30.26 12.59
C GLU A 518 -5.86 31.38 12.66
N GLU A 519 -6.38 31.82 11.49
CA GLU A 519 -7.42 32.87 11.45
C GLU A 519 -8.81 32.34 11.82
N LYS A 520 -9.18 31.10 11.42
CA LYS A 520 -10.60 30.66 11.44
C LYS A 520 -10.86 29.20 11.72
N TYR A 521 -9.84 28.33 11.80
CA TYR A 521 -10.05 26.88 11.89
C TYR A 521 -9.27 26.29 13.08
N LYS A 522 -9.59 25.06 13.42
CA LYS A 522 -8.96 24.34 14.52
C LYS A 522 -7.55 23.85 14.20
N GLY A 523 -7.21 23.67 12.93
CA GLY A 523 -5.91 23.21 12.49
C GLY A 523 -5.92 22.64 11.09
N VAL A 524 -4.80 21.99 10.73
CA VAL A 524 -4.54 21.50 9.36
C VAL A 524 -4.13 20.02 9.38
N VAL A 525 -4.74 19.23 8.48
CA VAL A 525 -4.27 17.90 8.10
C VAL A 525 -3.59 18.00 6.74
N ILE A 526 -2.34 17.59 6.65
CA ILE A 526 -1.57 17.53 5.41
C ILE A 526 -1.54 16.08 4.94
N ALA A 527 -2.10 15.79 3.76
CA ALA A 527 -2.12 14.44 3.17
C ALA A 527 -2.20 14.51 1.65
N ASN A 528 -1.78 13.45 0.99
CA ASN A 528 -1.94 13.25 -0.44
C ASN A 528 -2.69 11.94 -0.70
N GLU A 529 -3.44 11.88 -1.79
CA GLU A 529 -4.20 10.68 -2.17
C GLU A 529 -3.57 9.91 -3.35
N GLY A 530 -2.44 10.39 -3.90
CA GLY A 530 -1.67 9.69 -4.93
C GLY A 530 -1.02 8.40 -4.43
N ASN A 531 -0.29 7.72 -5.33
CA ASN A 531 0.41 6.46 -5.03
C ASN A 531 1.50 6.60 -3.96
N ASN A 532 1.99 7.81 -3.72
CA ASN A 532 2.97 8.15 -2.70
C ASN A 532 2.57 9.45 -2.00
N PHE A 533 2.97 9.61 -0.76
CA PHE A 533 2.82 10.88 -0.08
C PHE A 533 3.74 11.93 -0.72
N SER A 534 5.05 11.67 -0.76
CA SER A 534 6.00 12.55 -1.45
C SER A 534 7.39 11.90 -1.56
N ALA A 535 8.04 12.11 -2.71
CA ALA A 535 9.44 11.72 -2.91
C ALA A 535 10.45 12.76 -2.37
N GLY A 536 9.97 13.84 -1.74
CA GLY A 536 10.81 14.90 -1.15
C GLY A 536 10.90 16.16 -2.01
N ALA A 537 11.97 16.95 -1.80
CA ALA A 537 12.20 18.21 -2.48
C ALA A 537 12.38 18.04 -4.00
N ASN A 538 12.12 19.10 -4.76
CA ASN A 538 12.33 19.12 -6.20
C ASN A 538 13.82 19.16 -6.53
N VAL A 539 14.42 17.97 -6.65
CA VAL A 539 15.86 17.79 -6.92
C VAL A 539 16.26 18.37 -8.29
N GLY A 540 15.34 18.45 -9.25
CA GLY A 540 15.59 19.05 -10.56
C GLY A 540 15.88 20.57 -10.47
N MET A 541 15.16 21.27 -9.60
CA MET A 541 15.39 22.69 -9.35
C MET A 541 16.76 22.91 -8.67
N ILE A 542 17.10 22.12 -7.66
CA ILE A 542 18.40 22.17 -7.01
C ILE A 542 19.52 21.95 -8.01
N PHE A 543 19.36 20.97 -8.90
CA PHE A 543 20.34 20.68 -9.95
C PHE A 543 20.54 21.85 -10.91
N MET A 544 19.48 22.50 -11.36
CA MET A 544 19.56 23.66 -12.26
C MET A 544 20.29 24.82 -11.61
N LEU A 545 19.88 25.20 -10.40
CA LEU A 545 20.54 26.30 -9.65
C LEU A 545 22.03 26.02 -9.40
N ALA A 546 22.36 24.76 -9.09
CA ALA A 546 23.76 24.38 -8.85
C ALA A 546 24.63 24.44 -10.13
N ILE A 547 24.09 24.03 -11.30
CA ILE A 547 24.80 24.12 -12.59
C ILE A 547 24.99 25.58 -13.03
N GLU A 548 23.98 26.41 -12.81
CA GLU A 548 23.99 27.82 -13.15
C GLU A 548 24.79 28.65 -12.12
N GLN A 549 25.24 28.01 -11.02
CA GLN A 549 25.99 28.62 -9.92
C GLN A 549 25.21 29.73 -9.21
N GLU A 550 23.88 29.65 -9.22
CA GLU A 550 22.95 30.58 -8.56
C GLU A 550 22.81 30.22 -7.08
N TYR A 551 23.89 30.38 -6.34
CA TYR A 551 23.96 29.99 -4.91
C TYR A 551 23.11 30.86 -4.01
N ASP A 552 22.88 32.13 -4.37
CA ASP A 552 22.04 33.05 -3.59
C ASP A 552 20.57 32.64 -3.68
N GLU A 553 20.09 32.29 -4.89
CA GLU A 553 18.74 31.74 -5.12
C GLU A 553 18.58 30.39 -4.43
N MET A 554 19.63 29.57 -4.44
CA MET A 554 19.62 28.28 -3.73
C MET A 554 19.55 28.48 -2.21
N ASP A 555 20.31 29.42 -1.63
CA ASP A 555 20.21 29.76 -0.21
C ASP A 555 18.82 30.25 0.16
N MET A 556 18.20 31.11 -0.67
CA MET A 556 16.83 31.56 -0.46
C MET A 556 15.84 30.41 -0.53
N ALA A 557 15.98 29.47 -1.48
CA ALA A 557 15.11 28.31 -1.61
C ALA A 557 15.20 27.36 -0.41
N VAL A 558 16.43 27.07 0.06
CA VAL A 558 16.67 26.24 1.25
C VAL A 558 16.13 26.94 2.51
N ARG A 559 16.36 28.25 2.65
CA ARG A 559 15.83 29.05 3.75
C ARG A 559 14.30 29.08 3.77
N MET A 560 13.67 29.21 2.60
CA MET A 560 12.21 29.13 2.48
C MET A 560 11.69 27.75 2.92
N PHE A 561 12.40 26.68 2.56
CA PHE A 561 12.06 25.32 2.98
C PHE A 561 12.16 25.18 4.50
N GLN A 562 13.30 25.56 5.11
CA GLN A 562 13.51 25.56 6.56
C GLN A 562 12.43 26.36 7.29
N ASN A 563 12.17 27.59 6.83
CA ASN A 563 11.15 28.46 7.41
C ASN A 563 9.75 27.85 7.35
N THR A 564 9.42 27.14 6.27
CA THR A 564 8.13 26.44 6.15
C THR A 564 8.02 25.28 7.14
N MET A 565 9.09 24.51 7.33
CA MET A 565 9.13 23.45 8.35
C MET A 565 9.00 24.03 9.76
N MET A 566 9.71 25.11 10.04
CA MET A 566 9.62 25.82 11.34
C MET A 566 8.21 26.43 11.52
N ARG A 567 7.59 26.92 10.46
CA ARG A 567 6.21 27.43 10.49
C ARG A 567 5.20 26.34 10.84
N ALA A 568 5.39 25.11 10.32
CA ALA A 568 4.55 23.97 10.68
C ALA A 568 4.75 23.56 12.15
N ARG A 569 6.00 23.67 12.66
CA ARG A 569 6.32 23.33 14.05
C ARG A 569 5.77 24.32 15.05
N TYR A 570 5.80 25.60 14.72
CA TYR A 570 5.44 26.72 15.62
C TYR A 570 4.15 27.42 15.18
N SER A 571 3.23 26.63 14.65
CA SER A 571 1.86 27.07 14.39
C SER A 571 1.10 27.28 15.70
N SER A 572 0.22 28.30 15.74
CA SER A 572 -0.67 28.52 16.88
C SER A 572 -1.87 27.56 16.90
N VAL A 573 -2.02 26.73 15.88
CA VAL A 573 -3.01 25.66 15.78
C VAL A 573 -2.35 24.33 15.42
N PRO A 574 -2.93 23.18 15.76
CA PRO A 574 -2.37 21.88 15.44
C PRO A 574 -2.14 21.65 13.94
N VAL A 575 -0.97 21.12 13.59
CA VAL A 575 -0.62 20.67 12.25
C VAL A 575 -0.30 19.18 12.28
N VAL A 576 -1.05 18.38 11.54
CA VAL A 576 -0.92 16.93 11.48
C VAL A 576 -0.61 16.48 10.07
N VAL A 577 0.34 15.56 9.91
CA VAL A 577 0.66 14.92 8.61
C VAL A 577 0.14 13.48 8.62
N ALA A 578 -0.53 13.08 7.53
CA ALA A 578 -1.05 11.73 7.34
C ALA A 578 -0.36 11.02 6.15
N PRO A 579 0.92 10.60 6.29
CA PRO A 579 1.72 10.06 5.20
C PRO A 579 1.40 8.60 4.89
N HIS A 580 1.76 8.17 3.68
CA HIS A 580 1.67 6.78 3.22
C HIS A 580 2.71 6.51 2.13
N ALA A 581 3.02 5.24 1.88
CA ALA A 581 3.97 4.81 0.87
C ALA A 581 5.27 5.63 0.95
N LEU A 582 5.84 6.11 -0.16
CA LEU A 582 7.08 6.89 -0.12
C LEU A 582 6.86 8.24 0.56
N THR A 583 7.66 8.50 1.60
CA THR A 583 7.69 9.74 2.41
C THR A 583 9.16 10.07 2.65
N LEU A 584 9.83 10.58 1.62
CA LEU A 584 11.28 10.66 1.57
C LEU A 584 11.79 12.10 1.64
N GLY A 585 13.00 12.27 2.16
CA GLY A 585 13.71 13.56 2.16
C GLY A 585 12.87 14.66 2.77
N GLY A 586 12.61 15.75 2.04
CA GLY A 586 11.81 16.88 2.49
C GLY A 586 10.42 16.52 3.04
N ALA A 587 9.81 15.42 2.59
CA ALA A 587 8.55 14.94 3.17
C ALA A 587 8.75 14.27 4.54
N CYS A 588 9.88 13.60 4.73
CA CYS A 588 10.31 13.13 6.05
C CYS A 588 10.59 14.32 6.96
N GLU A 589 11.28 15.35 6.45
CA GLU A 589 11.55 16.59 7.20
C GLU A 589 10.25 17.27 7.65
N LEU A 590 9.25 17.39 6.78
CA LEU A 590 7.91 17.89 7.16
C LEU A 590 7.30 17.03 8.28
N SER A 591 7.37 15.71 8.15
CA SER A 591 6.84 14.76 9.16
C SER A 591 7.56 14.88 10.51
N LEU A 592 8.83 15.27 10.51
CA LEU A 592 9.61 15.50 11.74
C LEU A 592 9.18 16.78 12.48
N HIS A 593 8.65 17.79 11.76
CA HIS A 593 8.37 19.11 12.31
C HIS A 593 6.93 19.33 12.78
N VAL A 594 5.97 18.52 12.38
CA VAL A 594 4.56 18.68 12.77
C VAL A 594 4.28 18.21 14.19
N ASP A 595 3.10 18.55 14.71
CA ASP A 595 2.66 18.16 16.04
C ASP A 595 2.46 16.66 16.17
N LYS A 596 1.83 16.05 15.19
CA LYS A 596 1.58 14.59 15.16
C LYS A 596 1.63 14.04 13.74
N VAL A 597 2.15 12.82 13.63
CA VAL A 597 2.11 12.04 12.39
C VAL A 597 1.12 10.88 12.56
N CYS A 598 0.12 10.80 11.67
CA CYS A 598 -0.80 9.68 11.55
C CYS A 598 -0.42 8.83 10.34
N ALA A 599 0.67 8.08 10.45
CA ALA A 599 1.26 7.34 9.34
C ALA A 599 0.48 6.06 9.00
N ALA A 600 0.19 5.81 7.73
CA ALA A 600 -0.25 4.48 7.32
C ALA A 600 0.81 3.42 7.68
N ALA A 601 0.39 2.20 8.04
CA ALA A 601 1.32 1.11 8.38
C ALA A 601 2.36 0.87 7.27
N GLU A 602 1.95 0.96 6.00
CA GLU A 602 2.82 0.92 4.82
C GLU A 602 3.30 2.34 4.46
N THR A 603 4.07 2.95 5.35
CA THR A 603 4.80 4.21 5.10
C THR A 603 6.28 3.90 5.06
N TYR A 604 6.94 4.25 3.96
CA TYR A 604 8.36 4.08 3.71
C TYR A 604 9.04 5.44 3.86
N ILE A 605 9.52 5.72 5.07
CA ILE A 605 9.94 7.07 5.47
C ILE A 605 11.41 7.11 5.84
N GLY A 606 12.11 8.15 5.40
CA GLY A 606 13.52 8.37 5.73
C GLY A 606 14.13 9.60 5.08
N LEU A 607 15.25 10.01 5.62
CA LEU A 607 16.14 11.06 5.08
C LEU A 607 17.11 10.39 4.10
N VAL A 608 16.95 10.67 2.81
CA VAL A 608 17.65 9.96 1.72
C VAL A 608 18.69 10.81 0.97
N GLU A 609 18.93 11.99 1.45
CA GLU A 609 19.74 13.05 0.81
C GLU A 609 21.18 12.60 0.55
N LEU A 610 21.76 11.77 1.43
CA LEU A 610 23.13 11.27 1.22
C LEU A 610 23.25 10.41 -0.03
N GLY A 611 22.15 9.75 -0.43
CA GLY A 611 22.10 9.00 -1.68
C GLY A 611 22.42 9.86 -2.91
N ILE A 612 22.07 11.13 -2.90
CA ILE A 612 22.33 12.09 -3.98
C ILE A 612 23.53 13.03 -3.69
N GLY A 613 24.26 12.79 -2.60
CA GLY A 613 25.50 13.50 -2.29
C GLY A 613 25.33 14.81 -1.50
N VAL A 614 24.17 15.03 -0.88
CA VAL A 614 23.92 16.16 0.04
C VAL A 614 23.43 15.64 1.39
N ILE A 615 23.34 16.53 2.38
CA ILE A 615 22.69 16.26 3.68
C ILE A 615 21.24 16.77 3.64
N PRO A 616 20.36 16.40 4.59
CA PRO A 616 19.06 17.05 4.74
C PRO A 616 19.25 18.58 4.87
N GLY A 617 18.43 19.34 4.15
CA GLY A 617 18.55 20.80 4.10
C GLY A 617 17.34 21.53 4.64
N GLY A 618 16.23 20.85 4.89
CA GLY A 618 14.98 21.42 5.36
C GLY A 618 14.76 21.29 6.88
N GLY A 619 15.81 21.08 7.66
CA GLY A 619 15.77 20.93 9.12
C GLY A 619 15.80 19.48 9.60
N GLY A 620 15.97 18.51 8.72
CA GLY A 620 15.99 17.09 9.09
C GLY A 620 17.17 16.72 9.97
N THR A 621 18.35 17.26 9.69
CA THR A 621 19.55 17.09 10.53
C THR A 621 19.34 17.75 11.89
N LYS A 622 18.83 18.99 11.91
CA LYS A 622 18.51 19.74 13.15
C LYS A 622 17.53 18.95 14.02
N GLU A 623 16.46 18.38 13.44
CA GLU A 623 15.49 17.58 14.20
C GLU A 623 16.10 16.34 14.84
N PHE A 624 17.01 15.66 14.13
CA PHE A 624 17.66 14.49 14.70
C PHE A 624 18.64 14.84 15.81
N VAL A 625 19.30 16.00 15.72
CA VAL A 625 20.14 16.50 16.83
C VAL A 625 19.28 16.85 18.04
N LEU A 626 18.18 17.60 17.84
CA LEU A 626 17.25 17.96 18.91
C LEU A 626 16.69 16.70 19.60
N ARG A 627 16.22 15.74 18.84
CA ARG A 627 15.68 14.48 19.38
C ARG A 627 16.76 13.64 20.07
N ALA A 628 17.98 13.63 19.55
CA ALA A 628 19.08 12.96 20.22
C ALA A 628 19.41 13.62 21.56
N ALA A 629 19.42 14.95 21.60
CA ALA A 629 19.66 15.72 22.85
C ALA A 629 18.59 15.44 23.91
N ASP A 630 17.30 15.35 23.48
CA ASP A 630 16.18 15.02 24.39
C ASP A 630 16.23 13.57 24.92
N GLU A 631 16.84 12.64 24.19
CA GLU A 631 16.96 11.23 24.53
C GLU A 631 18.27 10.91 25.29
N MET A 632 19.20 11.85 25.44
CA MET A 632 20.45 11.66 26.20
C MET A 632 20.18 11.67 27.69
N HIS A 633 20.62 10.63 28.40
CA HIS A 633 20.53 10.53 29.84
C HIS A 633 21.94 10.75 30.46
N GLU A 634 21.98 11.29 31.67
CA GLU A 634 23.25 11.63 32.37
C GLU A 634 24.14 10.40 32.59
N ASP A 635 23.54 9.23 32.76
CA ASP A 635 24.27 7.97 33.06
C ASP A 635 24.63 7.17 31.82
N GLU A 636 24.33 7.65 30.59
CA GLU A 636 24.59 6.95 29.34
C GLU A 636 25.64 7.67 28.49
N PRO A 637 26.46 6.95 27.69
CA PRO A 637 27.35 7.57 26.73
C PRO A 637 26.56 8.37 25.67
N GLU A 638 26.58 9.69 25.76
CA GLU A 638 25.84 10.63 24.89
C GLU A 638 26.08 10.38 23.38
N THR A 639 27.29 9.89 23.05
CA THR A 639 27.67 9.57 21.68
C THR A 639 26.88 8.43 21.05
N ILE A 640 26.27 7.51 21.84
CA ILE A 640 25.53 6.36 21.32
C ILE A 640 24.26 6.81 20.61
N THR A 641 23.46 7.66 21.25
CA THR A 641 22.19 8.16 20.69
C THR A 641 22.47 8.99 19.44
N LEU A 642 23.42 9.93 19.52
CA LEU A 642 23.83 10.74 18.37
C LEU A 642 24.32 9.87 17.20
N LYS A 643 25.17 8.88 17.48
CA LYS A 643 25.68 7.93 16.47
C LYS A 643 24.55 7.16 15.77
N ASN A 644 23.54 6.69 16.51
CA ASN A 644 22.42 5.98 15.91
C ASN A 644 21.62 6.86 14.93
N ARG A 645 21.40 8.14 15.29
CA ARG A 645 20.76 9.12 14.42
C ARG A 645 21.63 9.45 13.21
N PHE A 646 22.94 9.63 13.43
CA PHE A 646 23.93 9.84 12.37
C PHE A 646 23.91 8.68 11.37
N ILE A 647 23.97 7.43 11.81
CA ILE A 647 23.97 6.25 10.94
C ILE A 647 22.67 6.19 10.11
N ALA A 648 21.52 6.50 10.69
CA ALA A 648 20.25 6.50 9.97
C ALA A 648 20.27 7.46 8.77
N ILE A 649 20.83 8.68 8.94
CA ILE A 649 20.98 9.67 7.85
C ILE A 649 22.12 9.24 6.91
N ALA A 650 23.31 8.92 7.47
CA ALA A 650 24.51 8.63 6.70
C ALA A 650 24.38 7.41 5.78
N THR A 651 23.49 6.48 6.08
CA THR A 651 23.20 5.33 5.24
C THR A 651 21.93 5.51 4.39
N ALA A 652 21.34 6.71 4.38
CA ALA A 652 20.06 6.98 3.72
C ALA A 652 18.98 5.92 4.05
N LYS A 653 18.89 5.56 5.33
CA LYS A 653 18.04 4.46 5.78
C LYS A 653 16.57 4.86 5.66
N VAL A 654 15.81 4.07 4.89
CA VAL A 654 14.36 4.19 4.80
C VAL A 654 13.72 3.10 5.65
N ALA A 655 12.80 3.49 6.53
CA ALA A 655 11.97 2.54 7.24
C ALA A 655 11.06 1.79 6.26
N THR A 656 10.97 0.48 6.39
CA THR A 656 10.15 -0.39 5.54
C THR A 656 8.71 -0.54 6.03
N SER A 657 8.36 0.23 7.06
CA SER A 657 7.03 0.38 7.63
C SER A 657 7.01 1.54 8.62
N ALA A 658 5.83 2.08 8.93
CA ALA A 658 5.68 3.06 10.00
C ALA A 658 6.11 2.49 11.37
N HIS A 659 5.94 1.20 11.60
CA HIS A 659 6.41 0.55 12.83
C HIS A 659 7.95 0.56 12.96
N GLU A 660 8.69 0.34 11.86
CA GLU A 660 10.15 0.44 11.87
C GLU A 660 10.64 1.89 12.08
N ALA A 661 9.84 2.87 11.65
CA ALA A 661 10.18 4.29 11.79
C ALA A 661 10.32 4.75 13.26
N TYR A 662 9.65 4.09 14.21
CA TYR A 662 9.88 4.31 15.64
C TYR A 662 11.31 3.94 16.07
N GLY A 663 11.83 2.83 15.57
CA GLY A 663 13.20 2.38 15.87
C GLY A 663 14.29 3.29 15.27
N LEU A 664 13.95 3.99 14.18
CA LEU A 664 14.84 4.97 13.56
C LEU A 664 14.73 6.37 14.19
N GLY A 665 13.80 6.59 15.12
CA GLY A 665 13.53 7.89 15.75
C GLY A 665 12.86 8.92 14.84
N ILE A 666 12.29 8.45 13.72
CA ILE A 666 11.49 9.29 12.82
C ILE A 666 10.10 9.51 13.42
N LEU A 667 9.44 8.43 13.87
CA LEU A 667 8.21 8.52 14.63
C LEU A 667 8.50 8.44 16.14
N ARG A 668 7.71 9.14 16.94
CA ARG A 668 7.83 9.22 18.41
C ARG A 668 6.73 8.43 19.09
N LYS A 669 7.10 7.45 19.93
CA LYS A 669 6.15 6.69 20.73
C LYS A 669 5.37 7.61 21.69
N GLY A 670 4.06 7.36 21.82
CA GLY A 670 3.18 8.15 22.67
C GLY A 670 2.73 9.49 22.06
N ARG A 671 3.26 9.87 20.89
CA ARG A 671 2.87 11.08 20.16
C ARG A 671 2.33 10.75 18.77
N ASP A 672 3.14 10.09 17.96
CA ASP A 672 2.79 9.71 16.59
C ASP A 672 2.02 8.39 16.57
N GLU A 673 1.19 8.18 15.56
CA GLU A 673 0.28 7.06 15.45
C GLU A 673 0.49 6.29 14.15
N VAL A 674 0.42 4.95 14.22
CA VAL A 674 0.39 4.08 13.05
C VAL A 674 -1.05 3.69 12.78
N VAL A 675 -1.57 4.13 11.64
CA VAL A 675 -2.92 3.82 11.17
C VAL A 675 -2.86 2.58 10.29
N MET A 676 -3.41 1.46 10.77
CA MET A 676 -3.32 0.20 10.05
C MET A 676 -4.02 0.25 8.68
N ASN A 677 -5.26 0.77 8.63
CA ASN A 677 -5.97 0.98 7.38
C ASN A 677 -5.60 2.33 6.77
N MET A 678 -4.86 2.30 5.67
CA MET A 678 -4.41 3.48 4.95
C MET A 678 -5.56 4.44 4.60
N SER A 679 -6.75 3.92 4.31
CA SER A 679 -7.92 4.74 3.94
C SER A 679 -8.47 5.58 5.10
N ARG A 680 -8.09 5.26 6.35
CA ARG A 680 -8.49 5.99 7.56
C ARG A 680 -7.50 7.09 7.98
N ARG A 681 -6.30 7.16 7.37
CA ARG A 681 -5.23 8.04 7.86
C ARG A 681 -5.63 9.53 7.92
N ILE A 682 -6.41 10.00 6.94
CA ILE A 682 -6.84 11.41 6.88
C ILE A 682 -7.86 11.70 7.98
N SER A 683 -8.82 10.80 8.19
CA SER A 683 -9.80 10.94 9.28
C SER A 683 -9.17 10.85 10.66
N GLU A 684 -8.17 9.97 10.85
CA GLU A 684 -7.40 9.90 12.10
C GLU A 684 -6.56 11.18 12.30
N GLY A 685 -6.00 11.73 11.22
CA GLY A 685 -5.36 13.05 11.25
C GLY A 685 -6.32 14.16 11.65
N LYS A 686 -7.52 14.19 11.06
CA LYS A 686 -8.57 15.15 11.42
C LYS A 686 -9.00 14.99 12.89
N ARG A 687 -9.22 13.77 13.34
CA ARG A 687 -9.53 13.47 14.75
C ARG A 687 -8.43 14.00 15.68
N SER A 688 -7.17 13.77 15.32
CA SER A 688 -6.02 14.24 16.11
C SER A 688 -5.94 15.78 16.19
N VAL A 689 -6.26 16.51 15.12
CA VAL A 689 -6.35 17.98 15.14
C VAL A 689 -7.44 18.41 16.12
N ILE A 690 -8.64 17.84 16.04
CA ILE A 690 -9.77 18.18 16.92
C ILE A 690 -9.41 17.90 18.39
N GLU A 691 -8.86 16.70 18.69
CA GLU A 691 -8.48 16.31 20.03
C GLU A 691 -7.44 17.27 20.65
N MET A 692 -6.41 17.64 19.89
CA MET A 692 -5.37 18.59 20.36
C MET A 692 -5.96 19.98 20.59
N TYR A 693 -6.75 20.49 19.64
CA TYR A 693 -7.37 21.81 19.76
C TYR A 693 -8.33 21.89 20.95
N ASP A 694 -9.25 20.93 21.08
CA ASP A 694 -10.27 20.89 22.12
C ASP A 694 -9.65 20.63 23.52
N SER A 695 -8.46 20.03 23.57
CA SER A 695 -7.67 19.85 24.82
C SER A 695 -6.87 21.08 25.22
N GLY A 696 -6.99 22.22 24.51
CA GLY A 696 -6.27 23.45 24.83
C GLY A 696 -4.84 23.45 24.28
N TYR A 697 -4.72 23.19 22.97
CA TYR A 697 -3.42 23.24 22.28
C TYR A 697 -2.66 24.55 22.54
N VAL A 698 -1.39 24.44 22.85
CA VAL A 698 -0.48 25.55 23.03
C VAL A 698 0.71 25.41 22.08
N MET A 699 0.98 26.46 21.33
CA MET A 699 2.13 26.55 20.43
C MET A 699 3.44 26.20 21.17
N PRO A 700 4.25 25.27 20.65
CA PRO A 700 5.56 24.97 21.22
C PRO A 700 6.47 26.22 21.24
N GLN A 701 7.41 26.27 22.14
CA GLN A 701 8.43 27.34 22.19
C GLN A 701 9.68 26.92 21.42
N GLN A 702 10.31 27.87 20.74
CA GLN A 702 11.59 27.62 20.08
C GLN A 702 12.66 27.24 21.11
N ARG A 703 13.46 26.24 20.75
CA ARG A 703 14.49 25.69 21.62
C ARG A 703 15.83 26.44 21.42
N SER A 704 16.45 26.76 22.54
CA SER A 704 17.83 27.33 22.58
C SER A 704 18.73 26.51 23.51
N ASP A 705 18.29 25.38 23.96
CA ASP A 705 18.90 24.50 24.96
C ASP A 705 19.26 23.12 24.39
N ILE A 706 19.53 23.04 23.07
CA ILE A 706 19.86 21.79 22.40
C ILE A 706 21.32 21.46 22.63
N LYS A 707 21.59 20.36 23.34
CA LYS A 707 22.94 19.91 23.63
C LYS A 707 23.61 19.34 22.38
N VAL A 708 24.75 19.90 22.01
CA VAL A 708 25.63 19.38 20.96
C VAL A 708 26.99 19.02 21.56
N LEU A 709 27.65 17.98 20.99
CA LEU A 709 28.83 17.39 21.64
C LEU A 709 30.18 18.01 21.20
N GLY A 710 30.16 18.98 20.27
CA GLY A 710 31.34 19.65 19.77
C GLY A 710 32.43 18.68 19.26
N ARG A 711 33.72 19.01 19.48
CA ARG A 711 34.86 18.19 19.03
C ARG A 711 34.85 16.75 19.56
N THR A 712 34.34 16.53 20.76
CA THR A 712 34.26 15.16 21.34
C THR A 712 33.37 14.26 20.51
N GLY A 713 32.15 14.68 20.15
CA GLY A 713 31.24 13.94 19.26
C GLY A 713 31.79 13.83 17.85
N LEU A 714 32.34 14.92 17.32
CA LEU A 714 32.90 15.02 15.99
C LEU A 714 34.06 14.05 15.77
N GLY A 715 34.98 13.94 16.70
CA GLY A 715 36.09 12.96 16.66
C GLY A 715 35.60 11.53 16.63
N ALA A 716 34.58 11.20 17.43
CA ALA A 716 34.01 9.86 17.46
C ALA A 716 33.33 9.50 16.13
N LEU A 717 32.57 10.42 15.54
CA LEU A 717 31.91 10.19 14.23
C LEU A 717 32.93 10.12 13.09
N TYR A 718 33.96 10.98 13.09
CA TYR A 718 35.02 10.96 12.08
C TYR A 718 35.81 9.64 12.10
N ALA A 719 36.11 9.10 13.28
CA ALA A 719 36.72 7.78 13.40
C ALA A 719 35.84 6.69 12.76
N GLY A 720 34.53 6.73 13.01
CA GLY A 720 33.56 5.81 12.38
C GLY A 720 33.51 5.94 10.86
N ILE A 721 33.49 7.16 10.33
CA ILE A 721 33.51 7.44 8.89
C ILE A 721 34.80 6.89 8.26
N HIS A 722 35.95 7.12 8.91
CA HIS A 722 37.25 6.61 8.45
C HIS A 722 37.24 5.09 8.34
N VAL A 723 36.78 4.39 9.36
CA VAL A 723 36.67 2.92 9.36
C VAL A 723 35.78 2.41 8.19
N MET A 724 34.64 3.06 7.94
CA MET A 724 33.75 2.68 6.85
C MET A 724 34.41 2.91 5.49
N LYS A 725 35.16 4.00 5.33
CA LYS A 725 35.89 4.30 4.10
C LYS A 725 37.01 3.29 3.85
N GLU A 726 37.91 3.08 4.82
CA GLU A 726 39.03 2.14 4.69
C GLU A 726 38.57 0.69 4.52
N GLY A 727 37.42 0.32 5.10
CA GLY A 727 36.76 -0.97 4.90
C GLY A 727 36.09 -1.13 3.53
N GLY A 728 36.10 -0.11 2.68
CA GLY A 728 35.45 -0.15 1.34
C GLY A 728 33.93 -0.08 1.37
N TYR A 729 33.32 0.26 2.51
CA TYR A 729 31.87 0.43 2.65
C TYR A 729 31.39 1.82 2.22
N ALA A 730 32.27 2.83 2.19
CA ALA A 730 31.98 4.19 1.77
C ALA A 730 33.02 4.67 0.74
N THR A 731 32.58 5.42 -0.28
CA THR A 731 33.47 6.09 -1.23
C THR A 731 34.10 7.33 -0.58
N GLU A 732 35.06 7.95 -1.25
CA GLU A 732 35.63 9.24 -0.82
C GLU A 732 34.54 10.31 -0.70
N HIS A 733 33.61 10.33 -1.67
CA HIS A 733 32.53 11.29 -1.66
C HIS A 733 31.49 11.01 -0.57
N ASP A 734 31.15 9.74 -0.32
CA ASP A 734 30.31 9.35 0.82
C ASP A 734 30.93 9.83 2.14
N ALA A 735 32.25 9.68 2.29
CA ALA A 735 32.97 10.14 3.48
C ALA A 735 32.98 11.66 3.61
N LEU A 736 33.10 12.41 2.51
CA LEU A 736 32.99 13.88 2.50
C LEU A 736 31.61 14.34 2.99
N VAL A 737 30.54 13.80 2.39
CA VAL A 737 29.16 14.12 2.76
C VAL A 737 28.86 13.75 4.22
N ALA A 738 29.31 12.56 4.65
CA ALA A 738 29.15 12.11 6.04
C ALA A 738 29.93 12.98 7.04
N LYS A 739 31.10 13.53 6.68
CA LYS A 739 31.84 14.49 7.52
C LYS A 739 31.10 15.82 7.68
N LYS A 740 30.47 16.33 6.60
CA LYS A 740 29.61 17.51 6.65
C LYS A 740 28.39 17.28 7.55
N LEU A 741 27.76 16.10 7.43
CA LEU A 741 26.67 15.70 8.32
C LEU A 741 27.13 15.65 9.78
N ALA A 742 28.26 14.99 10.08
CA ALA A 742 28.80 14.90 11.43
C ALA A 742 29.12 16.30 12.01
N TYR A 743 29.65 17.20 11.18
CA TYR A 743 29.92 18.58 11.56
C TYR A 743 28.65 19.29 12.05
N VAL A 744 27.59 19.25 11.29
CA VAL A 744 26.29 19.84 11.68
C VAL A 744 25.72 19.16 12.93
N MET A 745 25.74 17.83 13.00
CA MET A 745 25.16 17.08 14.12
C MET A 745 25.91 17.30 15.45
N CYS A 746 27.19 17.68 15.40
CA CYS A 746 27.96 17.99 16.58
C CYS A 746 27.97 19.49 16.96
N GLY A 747 27.21 20.33 16.19
CA GLY A 747 27.18 21.80 16.44
C GLY A 747 28.39 22.54 15.89
N GLY A 748 29.06 21.96 14.88
CA GLY A 748 30.28 22.57 14.30
C GLY A 748 31.54 22.21 15.09
N ASP A 749 32.56 23.09 14.95
CA ASP A 749 33.90 22.94 15.60
C ASP A 749 33.96 23.61 16.99
N LEU A 750 32.98 23.27 17.85
CA LEU A 750 32.97 23.78 19.23
C LEU A 750 33.94 23.00 20.10
N SER A 751 34.67 23.69 20.97
CA SER A 751 35.72 23.10 21.82
C SER A 751 35.20 22.10 22.85
N GLU A 752 33.95 22.27 23.29
CA GLU A 752 33.31 21.46 24.33
C GLU A 752 31.81 21.28 24.05
N PRO A 753 31.11 20.32 24.69
CA PRO A 753 29.67 20.24 24.64
C PRO A 753 29.00 21.55 25.02
N THR A 754 28.06 21.99 24.18
CA THR A 754 27.48 23.33 24.28
C THR A 754 25.98 23.28 24.04
N LEU A 755 25.21 24.17 24.62
CA LEU A 755 23.81 24.39 24.33
C LEU A 755 23.66 25.38 23.18
N VAL A 756 22.92 25.00 22.14
CA VAL A 756 22.69 25.81 20.94
C VAL A 756 21.23 25.97 20.62
N SER A 757 20.88 26.97 19.80
CA SER A 757 19.53 27.19 19.33
C SER A 757 19.21 26.35 18.09
N GLU A 758 17.93 26.16 17.79
CA GLU A 758 17.48 25.55 16.55
C GLU A 758 17.99 26.34 15.34
N GLN A 759 17.93 27.65 15.38
CA GLN A 759 18.39 28.50 14.28
C GLN A 759 19.88 28.32 13.99
N TYR A 760 20.71 28.18 15.02
CA TYR A 760 22.13 27.89 14.87
C TYR A 760 22.37 26.58 14.08
N LEU A 761 21.63 25.53 14.43
CA LEU A 761 21.71 24.23 13.71
C LEU A 761 21.18 24.31 12.27
N LEU A 762 20.12 25.09 12.04
CA LEU A 762 19.57 25.31 10.69
C LEU A 762 20.56 26.07 9.80
N ASP A 763 21.28 27.06 10.37
CA ASP A 763 22.30 27.81 9.62
C ASP A 763 23.48 26.91 9.24
N LEU A 764 23.96 26.07 10.17
CA LEU A 764 25.01 25.07 9.89
C LEU A 764 24.56 24.02 8.83
N GLU A 765 23.33 23.56 8.96
CA GLU A 765 22.75 22.59 8.01
C GLU A 765 22.70 23.18 6.60
N ARG A 766 22.21 24.42 6.46
CA ARG A 766 22.10 25.11 5.18
C ARG A 766 23.49 25.37 4.58
N GLU A 767 24.46 25.88 5.35
CA GLU A 767 25.84 26.09 4.91
C GLU A 767 26.46 24.78 4.37
N ALA A 768 26.32 23.67 5.11
CA ALA A 768 26.85 22.39 4.72
C ALA A 768 26.16 21.87 3.45
N PHE A 769 24.81 22.01 3.34
CA PHE A 769 24.05 21.63 2.16
C PHE A 769 24.52 22.37 0.90
N LEU A 770 24.63 23.72 1.00
CA LEU A 770 25.08 24.55 -0.12
C LEU A 770 26.50 24.19 -0.58
N SER A 771 27.42 23.98 0.41
CA SER A 771 28.78 23.57 0.08
C SER A 771 28.86 22.25 -0.68
N LEU A 772 27.96 21.31 -0.42
CA LEU A 772 27.87 20.02 -1.11
C LEU A 772 27.25 20.13 -2.51
N CYS A 773 26.33 21.08 -2.72
CA CYS A 773 25.78 21.36 -4.05
C CYS A 773 26.84 21.85 -5.05
N GLY A 774 27.97 22.44 -4.59
CA GLY A 774 29.11 22.79 -5.41
C GLY A 774 30.02 21.62 -5.83
N GLU A 775 29.82 20.44 -5.25
CA GLU A 775 30.65 19.27 -5.52
C GLU A 775 30.27 18.56 -6.84
N LYS A 776 31.23 18.37 -7.75
CA LYS A 776 31.02 17.71 -9.03
C LYS A 776 30.36 16.31 -8.88
N LYS A 777 30.81 15.52 -7.91
CA LYS A 777 30.28 14.17 -7.68
C LYS A 777 28.83 14.19 -7.19
N THR A 778 28.44 15.19 -6.43
CA THR A 778 27.05 15.46 -6.05
C THR A 778 26.19 15.71 -7.30
N LEU A 779 26.63 16.59 -8.20
CA LEU A 779 25.93 16.89 -9.45
C LEU A 779 25.77 15.65 -10.33
N GLU A 780 26.80 14.80 -10.41
CA GLU A 780 26.74 13.52 -11.14
C GLU A 780 25.68 12.57 -10.54
N ARG A 781 25.58 12.48 -9.20
CA ARG A 781 24.57 11.67 -8.52
C ARG A 781 23.15 12.19 -8.79
N ILE A 782 22.94 13.49 -8.64
CA ILE A 782 21.65 14.13 -8.92
C ILE A 782 21.23 13.89 -10.38
N GLN A 783 22.15 14.10 -11.33
CA GLN A 783 21.89 13.87 -12.75
C GLN A 783 21.49 12.41 -13.03
N SER A 784 22.15 11.45 -12.38
CA SER A 784 21.81 10.03 -12.51
C SER A 784 20.40 9.74 -12.03
N VAL A 785 19.99 10.30 -10.90
CA VAL A 785 18.62 10.15 -10.38
C VAL A 785 17.60 10.74 -11.34
N LEU A 786 17.85 11.93 -11.88
CA LEU A 786 16.95 12.58 -12.84
C LEU A 786 16.82 11.77 -14.14
N LYS A 787 17.89 11.12 -14.60
CA LYS A 787 17.90 10.31 -15.84
C LYS A 787 17.33 8.90 -15.65
N SER A 788 17.66 8.23 -14.56
CA SER A 788 17.43 6.79 -14.38
C SER A 788 16.56 6.43 -13.17
N GLY A 789 16.22 7.40 -12.32
CA GLY A 789 15.56 7.18 -11.04
C GLY A 789 16.46 6.52 -9.98
N ARG A 790 17.78 6.42 -10.23
CA ARG A 790 18.74 5.77 -9.31
C ARG A 790 20.01 6.59 -9.18
N PRO A 791 20.54 6.79 -7.96
CA PRO A 791 21.83 7.40 -7.78
C PRO A 791 22.95 6.45 -8.22
N ILE A 792 24.01 7.02 -8.77
CA ILE A 792 25.30 6.31 -8.93
C ILE A 792 26.06 6.38 -7.62
N ARG A 793 27.03 5.49 -7.45
CA ARG A 793 27.96 5.50 -6.32
C ARG A 793 29.36 5.78 -6.87
N ASN A 794 29.83 7.03 -6.71
CA ASN A 794 31.07 7.55 -7.29
C ASN A 794 32.11 7.97 -6.25
#